data_7de1d8c547f1f162104471cad2251335
#
_entry.id   7de1d8c547f1f162104471cad2251335
#
_cell.length_a   1.000
_cell.length_b   1.000
_cell.length_c   1.000
_cell.angle_alpha   90.00
_cell.angle_beta   90.00
_cell.angle_gamma   90.00
#
_symmetry.space_group_name_H-M   'P 1'
#
loop_
_entity.id
_entity.type
_entity.pdbx_description
1 polymer ?
#
loop_
_entity_poly.entity_id
_entity_poly.type
_entity_poly.pdbx_seq_one_letter_code
_entity_poly.pdbx_strand_id
1 'polypeptide(L)'
;MRNLERTSAFLALVAATCAIVAVSGATAAYAADCFGGSAQLIRLRPGGLRLAGTITVPGASHESVLGSAGLGIRVYDAEDPSATFLDVTIPQASFKSTARETRYDGKGSFDGSVRLRNRADQADTVAVLVQYDGPIAMPASAPTGLRAELTVGAGCARTCVSPCRAGAIGERTYCGKSAVYEPFADQGFGALGARAPRGPRSSLCGLQIETAGPRCDFLIDDHCLLPYPSSVFLDDDPTTPTGKRIHYDLGSLPTNASGVKINPADWNKLDGFSPGPMLVSLFPDTGFPVDPLASGVAFHTNFAQSLEADHPTVLLREDGARVLHFGEMDVQTNDVTKKSFILRPGVRLDDATRYVVGIRHLVDTLGTPIEARLAFRALRDGIGDDEVELACGSACAAAVAARRANFEDVFARLDAAGVARNDLLLAWDFTTASTESITSWMVSVRDQAYALGTPSFTVTSIDNGNGNGRNANIWARIQGTFQAPLFQTADAPGSRLNFVNGVPAQNGFATVPFVVDVPRIAVAAANPSVDPEPARATLWGHGLLGDRFQLGTLSQLAQAYNFVIAAVDMQGMSNPDVAAGVLPAITDMSNFHKIPERLHQGFLNHLLLGKLLDDPVAGFNSDPAFQLGAGGAPIIDTDQVFYSGGSQGGIFGAAIMALTEEFDRGFLAVPASNYSTLLQRSIDFEPFFALLQGAYPDDLDRTILYPLIQQQWDRAEPNGYLPHILPGDLSDPPFPHKVLLHMATYDSEVSNLGTEIMTRSLGIPQVTPVHRTFFQIDEMAAPFDGSALVEIDPLRGGGRCHTPGTTDRGAFCASDAECPGAGDPASRTQCAPGIPPLGNDAPVFNNGAHGATRSNEAGQQIEAFLKDGGQIEQFCIGPCIGVPP
;
A
#
# COMPACT_ATOMS: atom_id res chain seq x y z
N MET A 1 -27.27 0.46 -19.37
CA MET A 1 -27.15 -0.64 -20.35
C MET A 1 -26.01 -0.47 -21.36
N ARG A 2 -25.68 0.74 -21.87
CA ARG A 2 -24.52 0.91 -22.79
C ARG A 2 -23.13 0.86 -22.10
N ASN A 3 -23.04 1.14 -20.82
CA ASN A 3 -21.78 1.07 -20.08
C ASN A 3 -21.39 -0.37 -19.69
N LEU A 4 -22.35 -1.28 -19.50
CA LEU A 4 -22.06 -2.70 -19.27
C LEU A 4 -21.42 -3.39 -20.48
N GLU A 5 -21.81 -3.01 -21.70
CA GLU A 5 -21.21 -3.57 -22.92
C GLU A 5 -19.74 -3.13 -23.11
N ARG A 6 -19.36 -1.94 -22.59
CA ARG A 6 -17.98 -1.46 -22.67
C ARG A 6 -17.07 -2.15 -21.66
N THR A 7 -17.56 -2.46 -20.46
CA THR A 7 -16.82 -3.23 -19.44
C THR A 7 -16.60 -4.67 -19.90
N SER A 8 -17.59 -5.28 -20.55
CA SER A 8 -17.46 -6.62 -21.12
C SER A 8 -16.48 -6.68 -22.29
N ALA A 9 -16.40 -5.62 -23.11
CA ALA A 9 -15.41 -5.52 -24.20
C ALA A 9 -13.99 -5.32 -23.65
N PHE A 10 -13.84 -4.64 -22.52
CA PHE A 10 -12.57 -4.46 -21.82
C PHE A 10 -12.05 -5.77 -21.22
N LEU A 11 -12.92 -6.56 -20.59
CA LEU A 11 -12.58 -7.91 -20.07
C LEU A 11 -12.20 -8.87 -21.20
N ALA A 12 -12.84 -8.77 -22.35
CA ALA A 12 -12.49 -9.59 -23.52
C ALA A 12 -11.11 -9.21 -24.12
N LEU A 13 -10.72 -7.94 -24.05
CA LEU A 13 -9.40 -7.48 -24.51
C LEU A 13 -8.29 -7.93 -23.55
N VAL A 14 -8.54 -7.89 -22.26
CA VAL A 14 -7.61 -8.39 -21.21
C VAL A 14 -7.42 -9.90 -21.31
N ALA A 15 -8.49 -10.67 -21.54
CA ALA A 15 -8.41 -12.12 -21.73
C ALA A 15 -7.64 -12.50 -23.01
N ALA A 16 -7.74 -11.70 -24.06
CA ALA A 16 -7.02 -11.96 -25.33
C ALA A 16 -5.51 -11.68 -25.20
N THR A 17 -5.11 -10.76 -24.33
CA THR A 17 -3.68 -10.43 -24.11
C THR A 17 -2.99 -11.47 -23.21
N CYS A 18 -3.70 -12.06 -22.26
CA CYS A 18 -3.18 -13.15 -21.41
C CYS A 18 -2.89 -14.46 -22.18
N ALA A 19 -3.57 -14.69 -23.30
CA ALA A 19 -3.39 -15.92 -24.08
C ALA A 19 -2.09 -15.96 -24.93
N ILE A 20 -1.34 -14.86 -25.03
CA ILE A 20 -0.13 -14.78 -25.88
C ILE A 20 1.18 -14.96 -25.08
N VAL A 21 1.16 -14.95 -23.74
CA VAL A 21 2.38 -15.04 -22.91
C VAL A 21 2.70 -16.46 -22.42
N ALA A 22 1.91 -17.45 -22.75
CA ALA A 22 2.07 -18.83 -22.23
C ALA A 22 2.79 -19.75 -23.24
N VAL A 23 3.95 -19.41 -23.80
CA VAL A 23 4.90 -20.37 -24.37
C VAL A 23 6.32 -19.82 -24.40
N SER A 24 7.11 -20.13 -23.39
CA SER A 24 8.53 -20.52 -23.52
C SER A 24 9.08 -20.87 -22.14
N GLY A 25 8.97 -22.14 -21.80
CA GLY A 25 9.69 -22.71 -20.65
C GLY A 25 11.18 -22.82 -20.97
N ALA A 26 11.99 -21.98 -20.34
CA ALA A 26 13.42 -22.18 -20.20
C ALA A 26 13.67 -22.48 -18.72
N THR A 27 14.03 -23.72 -18.42
CA THR A 27 14.52 -24.14 -17.11
C THR A 27 15.85 -23.44 -16.84
N ALA A 28 15.83 -22.38 -16.02
CA ALA A 28 17.03 -21.81 -15.44
C ALA A 28 17.58 -22.83 -14.42
N ALA A 29 18.84 -23.22 -14.59
CA ALA A 29 19.57 -23.98 -13.59
C ALA A 29 19.83 -23.05 -12.39
N TYR A 30 19.15 -23.32 -11.29
CA TYR A 30 19.41 -22.65 -10.01
C TYR A 30 20.82 -23.07 -9.54
N ALA A 31 21.67 -22.07 -9.25
CA ALA A 31 22.83 -22.26 -8.40
C ALA A 31 22.34 -22.83 -7.06
N ALA A 32 23.05 -23.81 -6.51
CA ALA A 32 22.63 -24.49 -5.28
C ALA A 32 22.68 -23.51 -4.11
N ASP A 33 21.56 -22.88 -3.78
CA ASP A 33 21.42 -22.08 -2.57
C ASP A 33 21.25 -22.99 -1.36
N CYS A 34 21.93 -22.65 -0.26
CA CYS A 34 21.79 -23.37 0.99
C CYS A 34 20.45 -23.05 1.65
N PHE A 35 19.68 -24.09 2.00
CA PHE A 35 18.41 -23.94 2.71
C PHE A 35 18.63 -23.57 4.18
N GLY A 36 17.63 -22.91 4.79
CA GLY A 36 17.66 -22.61 6.21
C GLY A 36 17.81 -23.88 7.07
N GLY A 37 18.62 -23.80 8.10
CA GLY A 37 18.80 -24.88 9.07
C GLY A 37 19.15 -24.34 10.42
N SER A 38 18.77 -25.04 11.49
CA SER A 38 19.14 -24.69 12.85
C SER A 38 19.81 -25.86 13.53
N ALA A 39 20.91 -25.63 14.28
CA ALA A 39 21.46 -26.59 15.20
C ALA A 39 21.06 -26.22 16.63
N GLN A 40 20.32 -27.10 17.27
CA GLN A 40 19.97 -26.96 18.67
C GLN A 40 21.08 -27.47 19.59
N LEU A 41 21.87 -28.39 19.10
CA LEU A 41 22.99 -28.99 19.82
C LEU A 41 24.04 -29.54 18.87
N ILE A 42 25.31 -29.16 19.03
CA ILE A 42 26.46 -29.89 18.49
C ILE A 42 27.34 -30.28 19.69
N ARG A 43 27.64 -31.55 19.81
CA ARG A 43 28.52 -32.10 20.86
C ARG A 43 29.62 -32.93 20.24
N LEU A 44 30.86 -32.52 20.44
CA LEU A 44 32.08 -33.25 20.08
C LEU A 44 32.67 -33.93 21.26
N ARG A 45 33.20 -35.15 21.02
CA ARG A 45 34.04 -35.90 21.95
C ARG A 45 35.07 -36.70 21.15
N PRO A 46 36.19 -37.12 21.71
CA PRO A 46 37.21 -37.89 21.00
C PRO A 46 36.69 -39.16 20.29
N GLY A 47 35.61 -39.71 20.77
CA GLY A 47 35.00 -40.94 20.23
C GLY A 47 33.60 -40.66 19.61
N GLY A 48 33.29 -39.46 19.17
CA GLY A 48 32.02 -39.23 18.46
C GLY A 48 31.48 -37.82 18.42
N LEU A 49 30.42 -37.63 17.66
CA LEU A 49 29.69 -36.37 17.50
C LEU A 49 28.20 -36.63 17.68
N ARG A 50 27.53 -35.68 18.30
CA ARG A 50 26.06 -35.60 18.28
C ARG A 50 25.61 -34.22 17.79
N LEU A 51 24.77 -34.22 16.74
CA LEU A 51 24.14 -33.04 16.14
C LEU A 51 22.62 -33.22 16.24
N ALA A 52 21.93 -32.22 16.73
CA ALA A 52 20.47 -32.14 16.68
C ALA A 52 20.06 -30.77 16.14
N GLY A 53 19.15 -30.74 15.20
CA GLY A 53 18.70 -29.53 14.57
C GLY A 53 17.50 -29.76 13.66
N THR A 54 17.18 -28.76 12.85
CA THR A 54 16.16 -28.82 11.81
C THR A 54 16.72 -28.34 10.50
N ILE A 55 16.16 -28.82 9.39
CA ILE A 55 16.36 -28.29 8.03
C ILE A 55 15.01 -27.99 7.42
N THR A 56 14.91 -26.87 6.74
CA THR A 56 13.70 -26.45 6.02
C THR A 56 13.99 -26.51 4.53
N VAL A 57 13.28 -27.37 3.83
CA VAL A 57 13.45 -27.60 2.39
C VAL A 57 12.07 -27.56 1.76
N PRO A 58 11.74 -26.60 0.93
CA PRO A 58 10.41 -26.45 0.34
C PRO A 58 9.90 -27.73 -0.33
N GLY A 59 8.69 -28.14 0.02
CA GLY A 59 8.05 -29.34 -0.51
C GLY A 59 8.66 -30.68 -0.06
N ALA A 60 9.62 -30.68 0.86
CA ALA A 60 10.28 -31.89 1.31
C ALA A 60 9.63 -32.50 2.56
N SER A 61 9.67 -33.80 2.62
CA SER A 61 9.36 -34.62 3.81
C SER A 61 10.59 -35.41 4.26
N HIS A 62 10.52 -36.00 5.44
CA HIS A 62 11.61 -36.89 5.89
C HIS A 62 11.92 -38.02 4.90
N GLU A 63 10.98 -38.42 4.02
CA GLU A 63 11.15 -39.44 3.00
C GLU A 63 11.83 -38.91 1.75
N SER A 64 11.49 -37.68 1.34
CA SER A 64 11.94 -37.08 0.08
C SER A 64 13.18 -36.20 0.21
N VAL A 65 13.49 -35.70 1.41
CA VAL A 65 14.55 -34.72 1.66
C VAL A 65 15.95 -35.18 1.20
N LEU A 66 16.25 -36.47 1.25
CA LEU A 66 17.56 -37.01 0.89
C LEU A 66 17.86 -36.94 -0.62
N GLY A 67 16.85 -36.91 -1.49
CA GLY A 67 17.03 -37.01 -2.93
C GLY A 67 17.86 -38.26 -3.32
N SER A 68 18.45 -38.25 -4.50
CA SER A 68 19.30 -39.35 -5.01
C SER A 68 20.73 -39.31 -4.44
N ALA A 69 21.19 -38.18 -3.93
CA ALA A 69 22.55 -37.99 -3.43
C ALA A 69 22.75 -38.48 -1.99
N GLY A 70 21.67 -38.65 -1.21
CA GLY A 70 21.76 -39.02 0.21
C GLY A 70 21.95 -37.81 1.11
N LEU A 71 22.62 -37.98 2.25
CA LEU A 71 22.88 -36.96 3.24
C LEU A 71 24.38 -36.71 3.40
N GLY A 72 24.85 -35.52 3.05
CA GLY A 72 26.16 -35.03 3.43
C GLY A 72 26.11 -34.37 4.81
N ILE A 73 27.10 -34.59 5.64
CA ILE A 73 27.25 -34.03 6.97
C ILE A 73 28.67 -33.50 7.09
N ARG A 74 28.83 -32.19 7.24
CA ARG A 74 30.11 -31.54 7.51
C ARG A 74 30.04 -30.74 8.78
N VAL A 75 30.99 -30.91 9.66
CA VAL A 75 31.12 -30.11 10.89
C VAL A 75 32.54 -29.56 10.95
N TYR A 76 32.68 -28.27 11.08
CA TYR A 76 33.95 -27.56 10.99
C TYR A 76 34.01 -26.37 11.95
N ASP A 77 35.22 -25.84 12.16
CA ASP A 77 35.43 -24.64 12.94
C ASP A 77 34.88 -23.43 12.18
N ALA A 78 34.12 -22.60 12.87
CA ALA A 78 33.48 -21.44 12.25
C ALA A 78 34.48 -20.35 11.82
N GLU A 79 35.62 -20.26 12.48
CA GLU A 79 36.69 -19.31 12.16
C GLU A 79 37.70 -19.87 11.16
N ASP A 80 37.86 -21.21 11.11
CA ASP A 80 38.70 -21.90 10.13
C ASP A 80 37.94 -23.05 9.45
N PRO A 81 37.26 -22.78 8.33
CA PRO A 81 36.51 -23.80 7.60
C PRO A 81 37.37 -24.97 7.09
N SER A 82 38.68 -24.84 7.08
CA SER A 82 39.61 -25.96 6.75
C SER A 82 39.78 -26.92 7.91
N ALA A 83 39.56 -26.51 9.15
CA ALA A 83 39.56 -27.35 10.32
C ALA A 83 38.25 -28.13 10.48
N THR A 84 38.11 -29.18 9.69
CA THR A 84 36.89 -30.02 9.60
C THR A 84 37.00 -31.19 10.60
N PHE A 85 35.96 -31.31 11.45
CA PHE A 85 35.86 -32.41 12.44
C PHE A 85 35.13 -33.65 11.91
N LEU A 86 34.19 -33.45 11.01
CA LEU A 86 33.47 -34.52 10.33
C LEU A 86 33.12 -34.05 8.93
N ASP A 87 33.40 -34.86 7.93
CA ASP A 87 32.96 -34.66 6.54
C ASP A 87 32.64 -36.03 5.97
N VAL A 88 31.35 -36.32 5.82
CA VAL A 88 30.88 -37.64 5.37
C VAL A 88 29.59 -37.53 4.56
N THR A 89 29.45 -38.37 3.54
CA THR A 89 28.20 -38.54 2.81
C THR A 89 27.64 -39.93 3.02
N ILE A 90 26.37 -40.02 3.45
CA ILE A 90 25.65 -41.28 3.62
C ILE A 90 24.73 -41.44 2.41
N PRO A 91 24.94 -42.45 1.55
CA PRO A 91 24.11 -42.66 0.37
C PRO A 91 22.63 -42.89 0.72
N GLN A 92 21.71 -42.39 -0.09
CA GLN A 92 20.27 -42.57 0.11
C GLN A 92 19.87 -44.03 0.31
N ALA A 93 20.47 -44.97 -0.46
CA ALA A 93 20.20 -46.42 -0.39
C ALA A 93 20.49 -47.03 0.98
N SER A 94 21.27 -46.34 1.84
CA SER A 94 21.61 -46.80 3.18
C SER A 94 20.52 -46.44 4.22
N PHE A 95 19.54 -45.62 3.87
CA PHE A 95 18.44 -45.19 4.74
C PHE A 95 17.23 -46.09 4.61
N LYS A 96 16.51 -46.29 5.72
CA LYS A 96 15.22 -46.99 5.78
C LYS A 96 14.13 -45.99 6.18
N SER A 97 13.07 -45.88 5.38
CA SER A 97 11.95 -45.01 5.64
C SER A 97 10.75 -45.79 6.17
N THR A 98 10.03 -45.17 7.10
CA THR A 98 8.73 -45.62 7.65
C THR A 98 7.78 -44.41 7.60
N ALA A 99 6.51 -44.60 7.85
CA ALA A 99 5.54 -43.46 7.92
C ALA A 99 5.87 -42.40 8.96
N ARG A 100 6.80 -42.64 9.89
CA ARG A 100 7.12 -41.69 10.98
C ARG A 100 8.51 -41.11 10.88
N GLU A 101 9.47 -41.79 10.30
CA GLU A 101 10.86 -41.35 10.21
C GLU A 101 11.64 -42.08 9.08
N THR A 102 12.65 -41.34 8.58
CA THR A 102 13.73 -41.94 7.76
C THR A 102 14.96 -42.04 8.63
N ARG A 103 15.57 -43.23 8.67
CA ARG A 103 16.68 -43.48 9.56
C ARG A 103 17.82 -44.28 8.88
N TYR A 104 19.02 -44.00 9.36
CA TYR A 104 20.23 -44.80 9.15
C TYR A 104 20.75 -45.28 10.50
N ASP A 105 21.05 -46.55 10.61
CA ASP A 105 21.77 -47.15 11.71
C ASP A 105 22.80 -48.11 11.09
N GLY A 106 24.09 -47.79 11.13
CA GLY A 106 25.08 -48.59 10.41
C GLY A 106 26.49 -48.44 10.92
N LYS A 107 27.34 -49.33 10.42
CA LYS A 107 28.77 -49.31 10.50
C LYS A 107 29.34 -49.32 9.09
N GLY A 108 30.29 -48.46 8.79
CA GLY A 108 30.88 -48.36 7.45
C GLY A 108 31.50 -47.00 7.22
N SER A 109 31.09 -46.27 6.15
CA SER A 109 31.54 -44.93 5.87
C SER A 109 31.08 -43.91 6.96
N PHE A 110 30.00 -44.24 7.68
CA PHE A 110 29.51 -43.53 8.83
C PHE A 110 29.14 -44.52 9.94
N ASP A 111 29.91 -44.53 11.03
CA ASP A 111 29.63 -45.39 12.21
C ASP A 111 28.75 -44.63 13.18
N GLY A 112 27.42 -44.91 13.17
CA GLY A 112 26.48 -44.22 13.98
C GLY A 112 25.04 -44.28 13.50
N SER A 113 24.23 -43.31 13.88
CA SER A 113 22.84 -43.23 13.49
C SER A 113 22.44 -41.84 13.02
N VAL A 114 21.51 -41.80 12.07
CA VAL A 114 20.81 -40.58 11.61
C VAL A 114 19.32 -40.81 11.68
N ARG A 115 18.57 -39.83 12.17
CA ARG A 115 17.10 -39.87 12.20
C ARG A 115 16.55 -38.56 11.65
N LEU A 116 15.64 -38.68 10.68
CA LEU A 116 14.93 -37.59 10.03
C LEU A 116 13.44 -37.74 10.31
N ARG A 117 12.77 -36.69 10.79
CA ARG A 117 11.33 -36.71 11.10
C ARG A 117 10.68 -35.41 10.66
N ASN A 118 9.50 -35.50 10.06
CA ASN A 118 8.71 -34.29 9.80
C ASN A 118 8.36 -33.63 11.13
N ARG A 119 8.40 -32.30 11.13
CA ARG A 119 7.83 -31.50 12.21
C ARG A 119 6.33 -31.41 11.96
N ALA A 120 5.54 -31.80 12.97
CA ALA A 120 4.07 -31.75 12.88
C ALA A 120 3.52 -30.31 12.88
N ASP A 121 4.33 -29.39 13.36
CA ASP A 121 4.03 -27.97 13.61
C ASP A 121 4.64 -27.05 12.53
N GLN A 122 5.43 -27.58 11.62
CA GLN A 122 6.09 -26.79 10.58
C GLN A 122 6.13 -27.57 9.27
N ALA A 123 5.39 -27.07 8.26
CA ALA A 123 5.47 -27.61 6.90
C ALA A 123 6.91 -27.51 6.38
N ASP A 124 7.29 -28.43 5.51
CA ASP A 124 8.60 -28.46 4.85
C ASP A 124 9.82 -28.52 5.78
N THR A 125 9.60 -28.71 7.09
CA THR A 125 10.68 -28.74 8.09
C THR A 125 10.88 -30.18 8.58
N VAL A 126 12.13 -30.63 8.50
CA VAL A 126 12.56 -31.94 8.93
C VAL A 126 13.51 -31.83 10.11
N ALA A 127 13.14 -32.42 11.24
CA ALA A 127 14.05 -32.56 12.38
C ALA A 127 15.13 -33.58 12.06
N VAL A 128 16.39 -33.22 12.36
CA VAL A 128 17.58 -34.01 12.08
C VAL A 128 18.26 -34.34 13.39
N LEU A 129 18.52 -35.63 13.64
CA LEU A 129 19.37 -36.06 14.74
C LEU A 129 20.47 -36.95 14.13
N VAL A 130 21.72 -36.55 14.34
CA VAL A 130 22.92 -37.28 13.95
C VAL A 130 23.67 -37.73 15.19
N GLN A 131 24.02 -38.97 15.27
CA GLN A 131 24.96 -39.51 16.25
C GLN A 131 26.05 -40.26 15.49
N TYR A 132 27.28 -39.77 15.59
CA TYR A 132 28.49 -40.42 15.06
C TYR A 132 29.31 -40.98 16.20
N ASP A 133 29.68 -42.25 16.11
CA ASP A 133 30.40 -42.98 17.18
C ASP A 133 31.84 -43.35 16.77
N GLY A 134 32.37 -42.69 15.73
CA GLY A 134 33.74 -42.86 15.25
C GLY A 134 34.72 -41.83 15.85
N PRO A 135 36.01 -41.99 15.58
CA PRO A 135 37.06 -41.13 16.08
C PRO A 135 36.93 -39.71 15.46
N ILE A 136 37.08 -38.71 16.32
CA ILE A 136 37.12 -37.27 15.88
C ILE A 136 38.47 -36.71 16.34
N ALA A 137 39.18 -36.05 15.44
CA ALA A 137 40.38 -35.30 15.77
C ALA A 137 39.97 -34.04 16.55
N MET A 138 40.21 -34.06 17.83
CA MET A 138 39.92 -32.90 18.70
C MET A 138 40.97 -31.81 18.50
N PRO A 139 40.59 -30.54 18.36
CA PRO A 139 41.52 -29.44 18.23
C PRO A 139 42.35 -29.28 19.53
N ALA A 140 43.56 -28.76 19.38
CA ALA A 140 44.50 -28.54 20.52
C ALA A 140 43.95 -27.49 21.51
N SER A 141 43.10 -26.54 21.02
CA SER A 141 42.32 -25.60 21.81
C SER A 141 40.82 -25.80 21.51
N ALA A 142 39.96 -25.49 22.46
CA ALA A 142 38.53 -25.55 22.23
C ALA A 142 38.17 -24.53 21.12
N PRO A 143 37.46 -24.95 20.05
CA PRO A 143 37.01 -24.01 19.05
C PRO A 143 36.05 -22.98 19.65
N THR A 144 36.14 -21.73 19.23
CA THR A 144 35.27 -20.64 19.68
C THR A 144 33.84 -20.81 19.14
N GLY A 145 33.69 -21.43 17.96
CA GLY A 145 32.42 -21.78 17.38
C GLY A 145 32.50 -22.98 16.46
N LEU A 146 31.40 -23.70 16.31
CA LEU A 146 31.25 -24.78 15.32
C LEU A 146 30.12 -24.48 14.34
N ARG A 147 30.34 -24.85 13.08
CA ARG A 147 29.28 -24.93 12.08
C ARG A 147 29.02 -26.38 11.67
N ALA A 148 27.76 -26.67 11.42
CA ALA A 148 27.36 -27.90 10.75
C ALA A 148 26.67 -27.57 9.45
N GLU A 149 27.08 -28.24 8.38
CA GLU A 149 26.48 -28.16 7.07
C GLU A 149 25.88 -29.54 6.73
N LEU A 150 24.61 -29.53 6.36
CA LEU A 150 23.89 -30.72 5.92
C LEU A 150 23.55 -30.55 4.45
N THR A 151 24.10 -31.42 3.61
CA THR A 151 23.78 -31.40 2.18
C THR A 151 22.73 -32.46 1.88
N VAL A 152 21.61 -32.03 1.26
CA VAL A 152 20.47 -32.88 0.91
C VAL A 152 20.09 -32.66 -0.55
N GLY A 153 20.12 -33.75 -1.34
CA GLY A 153 19.85 -33.63 -2.77
C GLY A 153 20.85 -32.70 -3.50
N ALA A 154 20.36 -31.68 -4.17
CA ALA A 154 21.18 -30.68 -4.85
C ALA A 154 21.40 -29.39 -3.98
N GLY A 155 20.86 -29.36 -2.79
CA GLY A 155 20.93 -28.19 -1.89
C GLY A 155 21.71 -28.49 -0.62
N CYS A 156 21.93 -27.46 0.20
CA CYS A 156 22.55 -27.58 1.51
C CYS A 156 21.77 -26.78 2.57
N ALA A 157 21.88 -27.19 3.83
CA ALA A 157 21.43 -26.43 4.97
C ALA A 157 22.62 -26.14 5.88
N ARG A 158 22.82 -24.89 6.24
CA ARG A 158 23.86 -24.47 7.18
C ARG A 158 23.26 -24.11 8.53
N THR A 159 23.96 -24.50 9.57
CA THR A 159 23.57 -24.10 10.93
C THR A 159 24.24 -22.78 11.30
N CYS A 160 23.68 -22.12 12.30
CA CYS A 160 24.36 -21.00 12.98
C CYS A 160 25.74 -21.42 13.49
N VAL A 161 26.61 -20.41 13.64
CA VAL A 161 27.79 -20.56 14.48
C VAL A 161 27.33 -20.80 15.92
N SER A 162 27.63 -21.95 16.46
CA SER A 162 27.32 -22.28 17.82
C SER A 162 28.55 -22.04 18.70
N PRO A 163 28.53 -21.04 19.63
CA PRO A 163 29.64 -20.83 20.53
C PRO A 163 29.91 -22.09 21.36
N CYS A 164 31.18 -22.44 21.52
CA CYS A 164 31.60 -23.67 22.13
C CYS A 164 32.10 -23.47 23.55
N ARG A 165 31.93 -24.49 24.38
CA ARG A 165 32.49 -24.57 25.73
C ARG A 165 33.27 -25.85 25.89
N ALA A 166 34.49 -25.73 26.46
CA ALA A 166 35.19 -26.85 26.99
C ALA A 166 34.47 -27.36 28.27
N GLY A 167 34.20 -28.66 28.33
CA GLY A 167 33.69 -29.30 29.55
C GLY A 167 34.74 -29.30 30.63
N ALA A 168 34.32 -29.33 31.91
CA ALA A 168 35.19 -29.31 33.06
C ALA A 168 36.15 -30.52 33.19
N ILE A 169 36.07 -31.47 32.28
CA ILE A 169 36.96 -32.63 32.16
C ILE A 169 37.44 -32.63 30.71
N GLY A 170 38.54 -31.99 30.45
CA GLY A 170 39.39 -31.82 29.24
C GLY A 170 39.11 -32.50 27.89
N GLU A 171 38.01 -33.17 27.72
CA GLU A 171 37.78 -34.06 26.57
C GLU A 171 36.45 -33.87 25.84
N ARG A 172 35.66 -32.82 26.16
CA ARG A 172 34.37 -32.60 25.52
C ARG A 172 34.10 -31.13 25.20
N THR A 173 33.74 -30.85 23.99
CA THR A 173 33.29 -29.52 23.53
C THR A 173 31.80 -29.52 23.25
N TYR A 174 31.10 -28.58 23.81
CA TYR A 174 29.65 -28.42 23.63
C TYR A 174 29.38 -27.10 22.94
N CYS A 175 28.60 -27.12 21.83
CA CYS A 175 28.19 -25.95 21.10
C CYS A 175 26.68 -26.00 20.87
N GLY A 176 25.95 -24.89 21.01
CA GLY A 176 24.50 -24.87 20.74
C GLY A 176 23.75 -23.70 21.32
N LYS A 177 22.57 -23.46 20.76
CA LYS A 177 21.70 -22.32 21.03
C LYS A 177 21.13 -22.32 22.45
N SER A 178 20.83 -23.45 23.03
CA SER A 178 20.24 -23.53 24.35
C SER A 178 21.30 -23.92 25.39
N ALA A 179 21.72 -22.94 26.09
CA ALA A 179 22.31 -23.17 27.36
C ALA A 179 21.27 -23.17 28.50
N VAL A 180 20.04 -23.52 28.23
CA VAL A 180 19.10 -24.02 29.22
C VAL A 180 19.44 -25.50 29.35
N TYR A 181 20.20 -25.78 30.39
CA TYR A 181 20.51 -27.10 30.84
C TYR A 181 19.26 -27.65 31.51
N GLU A 182 18.48 -28.47 30.78
CA GLU A 182 17.78 -29.54 31.50
C GLU A 182 18.81 -30.62 31.69
N PRO A 183 19.08 -31.03 32.95
CA PRO A 183 19.92 -32.16 33.18
C PRO A 183 19.26 -33.39 32.56
N PHE A 184 19.91 -33.96 31.56
CA PHE A 184 19.53 -35.30 31.13
C PHE A 184 19.68 -36.17 32.40
N ALA A 185 18.56 -36.61 32.96
CA ALA A 185 18.49 -37.68 33.92
C ALA A 185 18.87 -38.97 33.19
N ASP A 186 20.17 -39.20 33.10
CA ASP A 186 20.68 -40.50 32.77
C ASP A 186 21.92 -40.79 33.67
N GLN A 187 21.63 -41.62 34.60
CA GLN A 187 22.46 -42.48 35.39
C GLN A 187 23.90 -41.97 35.77
N GLY A 188 24.00 -41.46 36.98
CA GLY A 188 25.20 -41.66 37.76
C GLY A 188 26.34 -40.66 37.69
N PHE A 189 26.05 -39.38 37.82
CA PHE A 189 27.06 -38.39 38.19
C PHE A 189 26.63 -37.65 39.47
N GLY A 190 27.35 -38.00 40.53
CA GLY A 190 27.20 -37.38 41.82
C GLY A 190 27.36 -35.85 41.75
N ALA A 191 26.66 -35.18 42.63
CA ALA A 191 26.71 -33.76 42.85
C ALA A 191 28.14 -33.27 43.05
N LEU A 192 28.67 -32.48 42.15
CA LEU A 192 29.78 -31.59 42.35
C LEU A 192 29.31 -30.18 42.12
N GLY A 193 28.99 -29.53 43.26
CA GLY A 193 28.72 -28.12 43.30
C GLY A 193 29.97 -27.30 43.03
N ALA A 194 30.01 -26.66 41.90
CA ALA A 194 30.67 -25.36 41.68
C ALA A 194 30.16 -24.83 40.34
N ARG A 195 29.40 -23.74 40.40
CA ARG A 195 29.08 -22.96 39.20
C ARG A 195 30.39 -22.43 38.63
N ALA A 196 30.83 -22.97 37.50
CA ALA A 196 31.86 -22.33 36.69
C ALA A 196 31.33 -20.95 36.20
N PRO A 197 32.20 -19.92 36.19
CA PRO A 197 31.79 -18.61 35.66
C PRO A 197 31.24 -18.74 34.23
N ARG A 198 30.11 -18.12 34.00
CA ARG A 198 29.49 -18.08 32.69
C ARG A 198 30.36 -17.19 31.80
N GLY A 199 31.11 -17.75 30.89
CA GLY A 199 31.68 -16.98 29.78
C GLY A 199 30.57 -16.32 28.95
N PRO A 200 30.84 -15.24 28.27
CA PRO A 200 29.84 -14.54 27.44
C PRO A 200 29.23 -15.50 26.43
N ARG A 201 27.95 -15.55 26.44
CA ARG A 201 27.16 -16.27 25.42
C ARG A 201 26.82 -15.25 24.34
N SER A 202 27.11 -15.53 23.08
CA SER A 202 26.48 -14.73 22.03
C SER A 202 24.97 -14.98 22.06
N SER A 203 24.23 -13.98 22.50
CA SER A 203 22.78 -13.97 22.50
C SER A 203 22.22 -13.86 21.06
N LEU A 204 23.11 -13.73 20.07
CA LEU A 204 22.84 -13.44 18.67
C LEU A 204 23.12 -14.64 17.74
N CYS A 205 23.21 -15.87 18.27
CA CYS A 205 23.41 -17.04 17.40
C CYS A 205 22.27 -17.12 16.33
N GLY A 206 22.65 -17.11 15.06
CA GLY A 206 21.78 -17.08 13.93
C GLY A 206 21.62 -15.71 13.29
N LEU A 207 22.24 -14.68 13.83
CA LEU A 207 22.30 -13.39 13.16
C LEU A 207 23.04 -13.55 11.82
N GLN A 208 22.38 -13.15 10.75
CA GLN A 208 22.95 -13.00 9.42
C GLN A 208 22.52 -11.63 8.91
N ILE A 209 23.46 -10.86 8.41
CA ILE A 209 23.22 -9.57 7.75
C ILE A 209 23.93 -9.64 6.41
N GLU A 210 23.16 -9.58 5.32
CA GLU A 210 23.72 -9.49 3.97
C GLU A 210 24.33 -8.09 3.80
N THR A 211 25.62 -8.03 3.57
CA THR A 211 26.37 -6.78 3.39
C THR A 211 26.95 -6.63 1.99
N ALA A 212 26.81 -7.67 1.14
CA ALA A 212 27.19 -7.65 -0.26
C ALA A 212 25.92 -7.61 -1.12
N GLY A 213 25.74 -6.58 -1.93
CA GLY A 213 24.56 -6.45 -2.77
C GLY A 213 23.93 -5.07 -2.71
N PRO A 214 22.67 -4.90 -3.11
CA PRO A 214 21.96 -3.65 -3.01
C PRO A 214 21.74 -3.24 -1.56
N ARG A 215 21.50 -1.95 -1.33
CA ARG A 215 21.13 -1.42 -0.02
C ARG A 215 19.80 -2.01 0.45
N CYS A 216 19.83 -2.73 1.57
CA CYS A 216 18.67 -3.34 2.22
C CYS A 216 18.62 -2.98 3.70
N ASP A 217 17.42 -2.95 4.30
CA ASP A 217 17.29 -2.91 5.75
C ASP A 217 17.46 -4.33 6.32
N PHE A 218 18.35 -4.49 7.29
CA PHE A 218 18.64 -5.79 7.87
C PHE A 218 17.76 -6.17 9.07
N LEU A 219 16.86 -5.27 9.48
CA LEU A 219 16.00 -5.54 10.65
C LEU A 219 15.01 -6.68 10.39
N ILE A 220 14.56 -6.81 9.15
CA ILE A 220 13.68 -7.88 8.67
C ILE A 220 14.27 -8.40 7.36
N ASP A 221 15.01 -9.50 7.43
CA ASP A 221 15.78 -10.05 6.32
C ASP A 221 14.96 -10.85 5.28
N ASP A 222 13.65 -11.01 5.52
CA ASP A 222 12.74 -11.68 4.56
C ASP A 222 12.50 -10.85 3.29
N HIS A 223 12.67 -9.53 3.36
CA HIS A 223 12.55 -8.63 2.21
C HIS A 223 13.42 -7.39 2.38
N CYS A 224 14.13 -7.01 1.31
CA CYS A 224 15.12 -5.91 1.30
C CYS A 224 14.59 -4.58 1.88
N LEU A 225 13.32 -4.27 1.66
CA LEU A 225 12.72 -3.00 2.07
C LEU A 225 12.07 -3.02 3.47
N LEU A 226 12.05 -4.16 4.18
CA LEU A 226 11.38 -4.24 5.48
C LEU A 226 12.31 -3.94 6.66
N PRO A 227 11.81 -3.19 7.68
CA PRO A 227 10.50 -2.52 7.77
C PRO A 227 10.40 -1.32 6.84
N TYR A 228 9.20 -1.02 6.35
CA TYR A 228 9.00 0.04 5.37
C TYR A 228 7.97 1.08 5.88
N PRO A 229 8.14 2.38 5.58
CA PRO A 229 9.35 3.05 5.07
C PRO A 229 10.45 3.11 6.15
N SER A 230 11.72 3.19 5.76
CA SER A 230 12.85 3.19 6.69
C SER A 230 13.91 4.23 6.31
N SER A 231 14.44 4.93 7.33
CA SER A 231 15.53 5.90 7.18
C SER A 231 16.81 5.31 6.58
N VAL A 232 16.94 3.98 6.54
CA VAL A 232 18.04 3.30 5.83
C VAL A 232 18.11 3.71 4.36
N PHE A 233 16.97 4.04 3.75
CA PHE A 233 16.90 4.43 2.33
C PHE A 233 16.94 5.95 2.14
N LEU A 234 17.44 6.71 3.12
CA LEU A 234 17.65 8.15 3.01
C LEU A 234 19.15 8.47 3.05
N ASP A 235 19.60 9.24 2.08
CA ASP A 235 20.92 9.89 2.11
C ASP A 235 20.76 11.34 2.57
N ASP A 236 21.80 11.90 3.17
CA ASP A 236 21.86 13.32 3.48
C ASP A 236 21.99 14.12 2.19
N ASP A 237 21.07 15.06 1.95
CA ASP A 237 21.11 15.99 0.82
C ASP A 237 20.68 17.39 1.27
N PRO A 238 21.63 18.27 1.58
CA PRO A 238 21.34 19.62 2.07
C PRO A 238 20.70 20.53 1.00
N THR A 239 20.51 20.05 -0.24
CA THR A 239 19.84 20.80 -1.31
C THR A 239 18.34 20.64 -1.30
N THR A 240 17.80 19.77 -0.45
CA THR A 240 16.37 19.54 -0.29
C THR A 240 15.83 20.18 0.99
N PRO A 241 14.53 20.52 1.05
CA PRO A 241 13.92 21.04 2.27
C PRO A 241 14.01 20.11 3.48
N THR A 242 13.95 18.79 3.27
CA THR A 242 14.08 17.81 4.36
C THR A 242 15.54 17.57 4.78
N GLY A 243 16.52 18.03 4.01
CA GLY A 243 17.93 17.67 4.17
C GLY A 243 18.22 16.21 3.82
N LYS A 244 17.29 15.51 3.17
CA LYS A 244 17.35 14.09 2.84
C LYS A 244 16.97 13.84 1.38
N ARG A 245 17.37 12.68 0.86
CA ARG A 245 16.94 12.17 -0.45
C ARG A 245 16.80 10.67 -0.42
N ILE A 246 15.76 10.15 -1.03
CA ILE A 246 15.57 8.71 -1.19
C ILE A 246 16.68 8.13 -2.06
N HIS A 247 17.21 7.00 -1.62
CA HIS A 247 18.21 6.25 -2.35
C HIS A 247 17.91 4.75 -2.30
N TYR A 248 17.27 4.26 -3.33
CA TYR A 248 17.18 2.83 -3.62
C TYR A 248 18.20 2.44 -4.66
N ASP A 249 18.93 1.35 -4.44
CA ASP A 249 19.77 0.73 -5.44
C ASP A 249 18.95 -0.09 -6.45
N LEU A 250 19.52 -0.32 -7.63
CA LEU A 250 18.92 -1.27 -8.56
C LEU A 250 18.99 -2.69 -7.96
N GLY A 251 17.87 -3.22 -7.59
CA GLY A 251 17.76 -4.51 -6.90
C GLY A 251 17.32 -4.43 -5.44
N SER A 252 17.23 -3.22 -4.85
CA SER A 252 16.51 -3.03 -3.59
C SER A 252 15.00 -3.17 -3.78
N LEU A 253 14.50 -2.79 -4.95
CA LEU A 253 13.08 -2.83 -5.31
C LEU A 253 12.70 -4.18 -5.91
N PRO A 254 11.40 -4.56 -5.88
CA PRO A 254 10.90 -5.79 -6.45
C PRO A 254 11.30 -6.06 -7.90
N THR A 255 11.31 -7.33 -8.26
CA THR A 255 11.59 -7.79 -9.63
C THR A 255 10.35 -8.48 -10.19
N ASN A 256 9.91 -8.09 -11.39
CA ASN A 256 8.71 -8.70 -11.98
C ASN A 256 8.97 -10.12 -12.50
N ALA A 257 7.89 -10.83 -12.83
CA ALA A 257 7.92 -12.21 -13.34
C ALA A 257 8.77 -12.40 -14.62
N SER A 258 9.05 -11.32 -15.35
CA SER A 258 9.94 -11.33 -16.52
C SER A 258 11.41 -11.08 -16.16
N GLY A 259 11.74 -10.96 -14.89
CA GLY A 259 13.10 -10.66 -14.41
C GLY A 259 13.53 -9.20 -14.55
N VAL A 260 12.58 -8.29 -14.80
CA VAL A 260 12.85 -6.86 -14.88
C VAL A 260 12.81 -6.27 -13.47
N LYS A 261 13.92 -5.72 -13.02
CA LYS A 261 14.01 -4.98 -11.75
C LYS A 261 13.37 -3.61 -11.90
N ILE A 262 12.61 -3.19 -10.91
CA ILE A 262 12.05 -1.83 -10.90
C ILE A 262 13.19 -0.81 -10.90
N ASN A 263 13.14 0.14 -11.83
CA ASN A 263 14.12 1.23 -11.92
C ASN A 263 13.84 2.27 -10.83
N PRO A 264 14.76 2.51 -9.87
CA PRO A 264 14.52 3.40 -8.75
C PRO A 264 14.59 4.90 -9.10
N ALA A 265 14.98 5.27 -10.33
CA ALA A 265 15.35 6.63 -10.69
C ALA A 265 14.27 7.69 -10.39
N ASP A 266 12.98 7.34 -10.49
CA ASP A 266 11.89 8.29 -10.23
C ASP A 266 11.58 8.41 -8.72
N TRP A 267 11.81 7.37 -7.93
CA TRP A 267 11.76 7.43 -6.46
C TRP A 267 12.93 8.19 -5.87
N ASN A 268 14.14 8.02 -6.43
CA ASN A 268 15.36 8.69 -5.98
C ASN A 268 15.36 10.21 -6.24
N LYS A 269 14.31 10.77 -6.84
CA LYS A 269 14.09 12.22 -6.94
C LYS A 269 13.41 12.80 -5.69
N LEU A 270 12.76 11.96 -4.88
CA LEU A 270 12.00 12.37 -3.70
C LEU A 270 12.94 12.67 -2.53
N ASP A 271 12.57 13.62 -1.71
CA ASP A 271 13.32 14.02 -0.52
C ASP A 271 12.79 13.42 0.78
N GLY A 272 11.89 12.47 0.67
CA GLY A 272 11.29 11.74 1.78
C GLY A 272 10.20 10.79 1.31
N PHE A 273 9.59 10.09 2.26
CA PHE A 273 8.54 9.11 2.02
C PHE A 273 7.15 9.77 1.95
N SER A 274 6.15 9.01 1.51
CA SER A 274 4.77 9.48 1.47
C SER A 274 4.28 9.96 2.84
N PRO A 275 3.57 11.10 2.93
CA PRO A 275 2.88 11.51 4.15
C PRO A 275 1.59 10.71 4.43
N GLY A 276 1.16 9.82 3.52
CA GLY A 276 0.14 8.81 3.75
C GLY A 276 0.72 7.39 3.72
N PRO A 277 1.70 7.06 4.59
CA PRO A 277 2.45 5.83 4.47
C PRO A 277 1.64 4.61 4.87
N MET A 278 1.89 3.50 4.20
CA MET A 278 1.61 2.16 4.69
C MET A 278 2.89 1.64 5.36
N LEU A 279 2.86 1.50 6.70
CA LEU A 279 4.00 1.02 7.48
C LEU A 279 3.96 -0.51 7.50
N VAL A 280 4.94 -1.15 6.89
CA VAL A 280 4.95 -2.61 6.68
C VAL A 280 6.04 -3.26 7.50
N SER A 281 5.67 -4.28 8.26
CA SER A 281 6.59 -5.14 9.02
C SER A 281 6.18 -6.61 8.90
N LEU A 282 7.04 -7.52 9.32
CA LEU A 282 6.80 -8.95 9.20
C LEU A 282 7.34 -9.70 10.43
N PHE A 283 6.56 -10.66 10.95
CA PHE A 283 6.89 -11.47 12.12
C PHE A 283 6.59 -12.96 11.88
N PRO A 284 7.34 -13.66 11.02
CA PRO A 284 7.06 -15.05 10.65
C PRO A 284 7.67 -16.08 11.60
N ASP A 285 8.45 -15.67 12.61
CA ASP A 285 9.35 -16.55 13.37
C ASP A 285 8.63 -17.60 14.23
N THR A 286 7.35 -17.38 14.57
CA THR A 286 6.53 -18.38 15.28
C THR A 286 5.93 -19.43 14.35
N GLY A 287 5.93 -19.17 13.04
CA GLY A 287 5.23 -19.96 12.01
C GLY A 287 3.73 -19.68 11.93
N PHE A 288 3.24 -18.69 12.68
CA PHE A 288 1.86 -18.22 12.69
C PHE A 288 1.82 -16.71 12.54
N PRO A 289 0.78 -16.14 11.87
CA PRO A 289 0.68 -14.71 11.72
C PRO A 289 0.38 -14.02 13.06
N VAL A 290 0.71 -12.75 13.16
CA VAL A 290 0.28 -11.88 14.28
C VAL A 290 -1.24 -11.94 14.39
N ASP A 291 -1.75 -11.96 15.62
CA ASP A 291 -3.15 -11.67 15.93
C ASP A 291 -3.27 -10.23 16.47
N PRO A 292 -3.65 -9.25 15.64
CA PRO A 292 -3.74 -7.86 16.08
C PRO A 292 -4.76 -7.67 17.21
N LEU A 293 -5.89 -8.39 17.16
CA LEU A 293 -6.94 -8.29 18.16
C LEU A 293 -6.50 -8.85 19.52
N ALA A 294 -5.93 -10.07 19.53
CA ALA A 294 -5.41 -10.67 20.75
C ALA A 294 -4.21 -9.89 21.31
N SER A 295 -3.48 -9.20 20.46
CA SER A 295 -2.37 -8.29 20.86
C SER A 295 -2.86 -6.95 21.42
N GLY A 296 -4.14 -6.61 21.29
CA GLY A 296 -4.71 -5.32 21.72
C GLY A 296 -4.40 -4.17 20.76
N VAL A 297 -4.10 -4.44 19.49
CA VAL A 297 -3.85 -3.43 18.47
C VAL A 297 -5.15 -2.77 18.07
N ALA A 298 -5.19 -1.44 18.03
CA ALA A 298 -6.34 -0.68 17.56
C ALA A 298 -6.64 -0.99 16.11
N PHE A 299 -7.92 -1.14 15.80
CA PHE A 299 -8.44 -1.24 14.44
C PHE A 299 -9.05 0.11 14.01
N HIS A 300 -9.35 0.31 12.73
CA HIS A 300 -9.87 1.60 12.26
C HIS A 300 -11.27 1.96 12.82
N THR A 301 -11.97 1.00 13.44
CA THR A 301 -13.25 1.26 14.13
C THR A 301 -13.07 1.77 15.56
N ASN A 302 -11.87 1.72 16.11
CA ASN A 302 -11.55 2.15 17.48
C ASN A 302 -10.19 2.88 17.58
N PHE A 303 -9.93 3.79 16.68
CA PHE A 303 -8.68 4.57 16.59
C PHE A 303 -8.16 5.13 17.92
N ALA A 304 -9.07 5.52 18.83
CA ALA A 304 -8.72 6.14 20.11
C ALA A 304 -7.69 5.31 20.91
N GLN A 305 -7.79 3.99 20.84
CA GLN A 305 -6.89 3.08 21.56
C GLN A 305 -5.42 3.25 21.13
N SER A 306 -5.15 3.63 19.87
CA SER A 306 -3.77 3.83 19.40
C SER A 306 -3.01 4.95 20.11
N LEU A 307 -3.73 5.84 20.80
CA LEU A 307 -3.15 6.96 21.54
C LEU A 307 -2.89 6.61 23.03
N GLU A 308 -3.35 5.45 23.51
CA GLU A 308 -3.16 5.02 24.89
C GLU A 308 -1.68 4.71 25.17
N ALA A 309 -1.26 4.98 26.39
CA ALA A 309 0.15 4.87 26.79
C ALA A 309 0.71 3.43 26.68
N ASP A 310 -0.12 2.42 26.93
CA ASP A 310 0.21 1.00 26.93
C ASP A 310 -0.12 0.29 25.61
N HIS A 311 -0.60 1.02 24.60
CA HIS A 311 -0.89 0.45 23.29
C HIS A 311 0.31 -0.28 22.68
N PRO A 312 0.15 -1.46 22.07
CA PRO A 312 1.25 -2.29 21.57
C PRO A 312 1.99 -1.68 20.38
N THR A 313 1.37 -0.79 19.64
CA THR A 313 2.02 -0.07 18.54
C THR A 313 2.05 1.43 18.82
N VAL A 314 3.11 2.08 18.42
CA VAL A 314 3.36 3.50 18.68
C VAL A 314 3.88 4.16 17.41
N LEU A 315 3.25 5.26 17.00
CA LEU A 315 3.73 6.14 15.96
C LEU A 315 3.93 7.52 16.59
N LEU A 316 5.17 7.99 16.64
CA LEU A 316 5.51 9.29 17.21
C LEU A 316 5.96 10.25 16.14
N ARG A 317 5.46 11.49 16.20
CA ARG A 317 6.04 12.63 15.52
C ARG A 317 7.35 13.04 16.22
N GLU A 318 8.22 13.74 15.55
CA GLU A 318 9.54 14.15 16.07
C GLU A 318 9.47 14.95 17.38
N ASP A 319 8.38 15.66 17.67
CA ASP A 319 8.15 16.38 18.93
C ASP A 319 7.66 15.49 20.07
N GLY A 320 7.49 14.17 19.82
CA GLY A 320 7.03 13.17 20.77
C GLY A 320 5.51 13.00 20.82
N ALA A 321 4.73 13.74 20.02
CA ALA A 321 3.28 13.54 19.93
C ALA A 321 2.94 12.19 19.32
N ARG A 322 2.00 11.45 19.95
CA ARG A 322 1.45 10.21 19.39
C ARG A 322 0.51 10.52 18.22
N VAL A 323 0.68 9.78 17.12
CA VAL A 323 -0.15 9.89 15.93
C VAL A 323 -1.20 8.79 15.93
N LEU A 324 -2.43 9.18 15.60
CA LEU A 324 -3.55 8.27 15.40
C LEU A 324 -3.23 7.25 14.31
N HIS A 325 -3.37 5.96 14.61
CA HIS A 325 -3.12 4.88 13.64
C HIS A 325 -3.91 3.63 13.99
N PHE A 326 -3.95 2.67 13.07
CA PHE A 326 -4.49 1.34 13.30
C PHE A 326 -3.58 0.28 12.72
N GLY A 327 -3.76 -0.97 13.17
CA GLY A 327 -3.02 -2.12 12.66
C GLY A 327 -3.92 -3.16 12.04
N GLU A 328 -3.43 -3.81 10.99
CA GLU A 328 -4.11 -4.89 10.28
C GLU A 328 -3.10 -5.89 9.71
N MET A 329 -3.58 -7.09 9.39
CA MET A 329 -2.77 -8.07 8.67
C MET A 329 -3.04 -7.97 7.18
N ASP A 330 -2.03 -8.21 6.35
CA ASP A 330 -2.24 -8.44 4.93
C ASP A 330 -3.09 -9.70 4.72
N VAL A 331 -4.24 -9.54 4.06
CA VAL A 331 -5.17 -10.65 3.77
C VAL A 331 -5.04 -11.17 2.33
N GLN A 332 -4.25 -10.53 1.48
CA GLN A 332 -4.07 -10.89 0.07
C GLN A 332 -3.18 -12.11 -0.15
N THR A 333 -2.51 -12.60 0.90
CA THR A 333 -1.72 -13.85 0.88
C THR A 333 -2.28 -14.88 1.83
N ASN A 334 -2.22 -16.14 1.41
CA ASN A 334 -2.49 -17.31 2.27
C ASN A 334 -1.20 -17.89 2.88
N ASP A 335 -0.03 -17.46 2.44
CA ASP A 335 1.25 -17.87 3.00
C ASP A 335 1.47 -17.15 4.35
N VAL A 336 1.34 -17.92 5.43
CA VAL A 336 1.46 -17.40 6.80
C VAL A 336 2.83 -16.78 7.07
N THR A 337 3.87 -17.17 6.35
CA THR A 337 5.22 -16.63 6.49
C THR A 337 5.40 -15.29 5.77
N LYS A 338 4.46 -14.91 4.92
CA LYS A 338 4.46 -13.67 4.14
C LYS A 338 3.35 -12.70 4.54
N LYS A 339 2.53 -13.05 5.53
CA LYS A 339 1.49 -12.15 6.06
C LYS A 339 2.12 -10.98 6.80
N SER A 340 2.22 -9.86 6.13
CA SER A 340 2.74 -8.62 6.70
C SER A 340 1.80 -8.07 7.76
N PHE A 341 2.39 -7.51 8.83
CA PHE A 341 1.71 -6.67 9.79
C PHE A 341 1.84 -5.21 9.35
N ILE A 342 0.71 -4.57 9.15
CA ILE A 342 0.58 -3.25 8.52
C ILE A 342 0.03 -2.27 9.55
N LEU A 343 0.71 -1.13 9.71
CA LEU A 343 0.17 0.01 10.44
C LEU A 343 -0.18 1.13 9.45
N ARG A 344 -1.31 1.78 9.65
CA ARG A 344 -1.74 2.92 8.83
C ARG A 344 -2.11 4.10 9.70
N PRO A 345 -1.57 5.30 9.43
CA PRO A 345 -2.04 6.52 10.08
C PRO A 345 -3.52 6.76 9.79
N GLY A 346 -4.26 7.22 10.78
CA GLY A 346 -5.67 7.61 10.66
C GLY A 346 -5.87 9.04 10.11
N VAL A 347 -4.77 9.73 9.87
CA VAL A 347 -4.66 11.08 9.30
C VAL A 347 -3.46 11.12 8.35
N ARG A 348 -3.43 12.09 7.44
CA ARG A 348 -2.22 12.41 6.70
C ARG A 348 -1.15 12.92 7.68
N LEU A 349 0.08 12.47 7.52
CA LEU A 349 1.22 12.96 8.30
C LEU A 349 1.69 14.34 7.80
N ASP A 350 2.38 15.09 8.68
CA ASP A 350 2.97 16.37 8.31
C ASP A 350 4.12 16.17 7.31
N ASP A 351 4.32 17.16 6.44
CA ASP A 351 5.42 17.17 5.48
C ASP A 351 6.77 17.42 6.16
N ALA A 352 7.85 17.00 5.52
CA ALA A 352 9.24 17.20 5.96
C ALA A 352 9.47 16.87 7.45
N THR A 353 8.76 15.87 7.97
CA THR A 353 8.73 15.54 9.40
C THR A 353 9.21 14.12 9.64
N ARG A 354 10.07 13.94 10.65
CA ARG A 354 10.55 12.63 11.07
C ARG A 354 9.53 11.96 12.01
N TYR A 355 9.31 10.67 11.76
CA TYR A 355 8.45 9.82 12.58
C TYR A 355 9.21 8.61 13.09
N VAL A 356 8.86 8.16 14.31
CA VAL A 356 9.40 6.97 14.96
C VAL A 356 8.29 5.96 15.17
N VAL A 357 8.54 4.72 14.79
CA VAL A 357 7.63 3.59 15.00
C VAL A 357 8.20 2.67 16.08
N GLY A 358 7.32 2.25 16.98
CA GLY A 358 7.64 1.23 18.01
C GLY A 358 6.56 0.14 18.03
N ILE A 359 6.97 -1.11 18.08
CA ILE A 359 6.09 -2.28 18.19
C ILE A 359 6.52 -3.13 19.37
N ARG A 360 5.57 -3.53 20.23
CA ARG A 360 5.80 -4.33 21.45
C ARG A 360 4.62 -5.26 21.72
N HIS A 361 4.82 -6.28 22.55
CA HIS A 361 3.77 -7.12 23.16
C HIS A 361 2.82 -7.81 22.15
N LEU A 362 3.27 -8.10 20.94
CA LEU A 362 2.45 -8.84 19.98
C LEU A 362 2.41 -10.33 20.34
N VAL A 363 1.29 -10.97 20.01
CA VAL A 363 1.11 -12.43 20.03
C VAL A 363 0.70 -12.94 18.66
N ASP A 364 0.99 -14.20 18.38
CA ASP A 364 0.50 -14.87 17.19
C ASP A 364 -0.93 -15.40 17.38
N THR A 365 -1.52 -15.99 16.34
CA THR A 365 -2.89 -16.54 16.36
C THR A 365 -3.07 -17.74 17.30
N LEU A 366 -2.01 -18.25 17.93
CA LEU A 366 -2.07 -19.25 19.00
C LEU A 366 -1.89 -18.62 20.39
N GLY A 367 -1.72 -17.30 20.47
CA GLY A 367 -1.43 -16.58 21.72
C GLY A 367 0.03 -16.69 22.18
N THR A 368 0.94 -17.14 21.28
CA THR A 368 2.37 -17.22 21.60
C THR A 368 2.99 -15.82 21.50
N PRO A 369 3.70 -15.33 22.52
CA PRO A 369 4.40 -14.05 22.43
C PRO A 369 5.43 -14.06 21.28
N ILE A 370 5.41 -12.99 20.49
CA ILE A 370 6.40 -12.75 19.44
C ILE A 370 7.68 -12.20 20.07
N GLU A 371 8.82 -12.68 19.61
CA GLU A 371 10.12 -12.21 20.06
C GLU A 371 10.79 -11.28 19.05
N ALA A 372 11.59 -10.35 19.56
CA ALA A 372 12.39 -9.47 18.73
C ALA A 372 13.45 -10.25 17.94
N ARG A 373 13.59 -9.93 16.66
CA ARG A 373 14.59 -10.52 15.77
C ARG A 373 16.01 -10.19 16.21
N LEU A 374 16.95 -11.07 15.87
CA LEU A 374 18.33 -10.98 16.33
C LEU A 374 19.02 -9.67 15.91
N ALA A 375 18.77 -9.20 14.68
CA ALA A 375 19.34 -7.94 14.20
C ALA A 375 18.86 -6.73 15.02
N PHE A 376 17.56 -6.66 15.32
CA PHE A 376 17.02 -5.63 16.19
C PHE A 376 17.52 -5.79 17.64
N ARG A 377 17.62 -7.01 18.15
CA ARG A 377 18.17 -7.27 19.50
C ARG A 377 19.61 -6.81 19.63
N ALA A 378 20.44 -6.91 18.58
CA ALA A 378 21.80 -6.40 18.59
C ALA A 378 21.85 -4.89 18.89
N LEU A 379 20.87 -4.13 18.38
CA LEU A 379 20.70 -2.70 18.64
C LEU A 379 20.01 -2.45 19.98
N ARG A 380 18.86 -3.09 20.22
CA ARG A 380 18.03 -2.89 21.40
C ARG A 380 18.75 -3.23 22.70
N ASP A 381 19.41 -4.36 22.76
CA ASP A 381 20.05 -4.87 24.01
C ASP A 381 21.45 -4.29 24.22
N GLY A 382 21.93 -3.38 23.35
CA GLY A 382 23.23 -2.75 23.44
C GLY A 382 24.39 -3.74 23.36
N ILE A 383 24.24 -4.81 22.59
CA ILE A 383 25.23 -5.87 22.48
C ILE A 383 26.50 -5.32 21.82
N GLY A 384 27.66 -5.56 22.44
CA GLY A 384 28.92 -5.04 21.98
C GLY A 384 29.32 -5.51 20.57
N ASP A 385 30.08 -4.71 19.86
CA ASP A 385 30.49 -5.02 18.49
C ASP A 385 31.29 -6.31 18.37
N ASP A 386 32.15 -6.60 19.39
CA ASP A 386 32.91 -7.86 19.49
C ASP A 386 31.97 -9.09 19.51
N GLU A 387 30.85 -9.01 20.22
CA GLU A 387 29.87 -10.12 20.27
C GLU A 387 29.07 -10.21 18.97
N VAL A 388 28.77 -9.10 18.34
CA VAL A 388 28.13 -9.08 17.03
C VAL A 388 29.07 -9.67 15.97
N GLU A 389 30.36 -9.28 15.99
CA GLU A 389 31.36 -9.81 15.09
C GLU A 389 31.55 -11.32 15.26
N LEU A 390 31.54 -11.79 16.49
CA LEU A 390 31.58 -13.22 16.78
C LEU A 390 30.37 -13.98 16.23
N ALA A 391 29.20 -13.31 16.25
CA ALA A 391 27.94 -13.94 15.78
C ALA A 391 27.81 -14.01 14.25
N CYS A 392 28.27 -12.98 13.51
CA CYS A 392 27.99 -12.82 12.08
C CYS A 392 29.15 -12.26 11.24
N GLY A 393 30.33 -12.00 11.85
CA GLY A 393 31.51 -11.49 11.18
C GLY A 393 31.62 -9.97 11.13
N SER A 394 32.83 -9.46 10.76
CA SER A 394 33.19 -8.03 10.84
C SER A 394 32.33 -7.10 9.96
N ALA A 395 31.94 -7.54 8.76
CA ALA A 395 31.08 -6.73 7.89
C ALA A 395 29.68 -6.51 8.51
N CYS A 396 29.11 -7.56 9.09
CA CYS A 396 27.85 -7.50 9.81
C CYS A 396 27.96 -6.61 11.07
N ALA A 397 29.03 -6.75 11.85
CA ALA A 397 29.26 -5.90 13.04
C ALA A 397 29.36 -4.42 12.64
N ALA A 398 30.06 -4.10 11.55
CA ALA A 398 30.15 -2.74 11.03
C ALA A 398 28.78 -2.19 10.59
N ALA A 399 27.92 -3.00 9.97
CA ALA A 399 26.57 -2.60 9.56
C ALA A 399 25.68 -2.28 10.79
N VAL A 400 25.76 -3.09 11.86
CA VAL A 400 25.05 -2.82 13.12
C VAL A 400 25.59 -1.57 13.79
N ALA A 401 26.92 -1.43 13.88
CA ALA A 401 27.58 -0.27 14.51
C ALA A 401 27.18 1.05 13.83
N ALA A 402 27.07 1.06 12.48
CA ALA A 402 26.67 2.25 11.73
C ALA A 402 25.26 2.75 12.09
N ARG A 403 24.37 1.88 12.57
CA ARG A 403 22.99 2.26 12.94
C ARG A 403 22.81 2.64 14.41
N ARG A 404 23.80 2.34 15.27
CA ARG A 404 23.64 2.52 16.74
C ARG A 404 23.25 3.94 17.13
N ALA A 405 23.90 4.95 16.59
CA ALA A 405 23.64 6.35 16.96
C ALA A 405 22.18 6.75 16.67
N ASN A 406 21.66 6.36 15.49
CA ASN A 406 20.26 6.62 15.13
C ASN A 406 19.29 5.85 16.05
N PHE A 407 19.62 4.59 16.39
CA PHE A 407 18.75 3.77 17.25
C PHE A 407 18.76 4.24 18.70
N GLU A 408 19.86 4.76 19.23
CA GLU A 408 19.86 5.37 20.56
C GLU A 408 18.93 6.59 20.62
N ASP A 409 18.85 7.42 19.57
CA ASP A 409 17.86 8.50 19.48
C ASP A 409 16.42 7.96 19.36
N VAL A 410 16.19 6.93 18.54
CA VAL A 410 14.88 6.25 18.42
C VAL A 410 14.43 5.72 19.78
N PHE A 411 15.30 5.02 20.50
CA PHE A 411 14.97 4.50 21.83
C PHE A 411 14.73 5.60 22.86
N ALA A 412 15.52 6.67 22.83
CA ALA A 412 15.32 7.80 23.74
C ALA A 412 13.95 8.49 23.53
N ARG A 413 13.50 8.63 22.27
CA ARG A 413 12.18 9.19 21.96
C ARG A 413 11.05 8.28 22.41
N LEU A 414 11.17 6.97 22.18
CA LEU A 414 10.20 5.99 22.62
C LEU A 414 10.13 5.91 24.16
N ASP A 415 11.26 5.94 24.84
CA ASP A 415 11.32 5.97 26.31
C ASP A 415 10.67 7.23 26.89
N ALA A 416 10.93 8.39 26.28
CA ALA A 416 10.27 9.66 26.66
C ALA A 416 8.74 9.61 26.48
N ALA A 417 8.24 8.80 25.52
CA ALA A 417 6.82 8.54 25.31
C ALA A 417 6.26 7.40 26.17
N GLY A 418 7.05 6.87 27.12
CA GLY A 418 6.64 5.80 28.05
C GLY A 418 6.74 4.39 27.47
N VAL A 419 7.53 4.20 26.43
CA VAL A 419 7.75 2.89 25.78
C VAL A 419 9.13 2.36 26.16
N ALA A 420 9.16 1.42 27.08
CA ALA A 420 10.43 0.89 27.59
C ALA A 420 11.19 0.12 26.48
N ARG A 421 12.48 0.42 26.35
CA ARG A 421 13.36 -0.17 25.33
C ARG A 421 13.32 -1.70 25.31
N ASN A 422 13.27 -2.34 26.49
CA ASN A 422 13.28 -3.80 26.62
C ASN A 422 11.98 -4.48 26.16
N ASP A 423 10.88 -3.73 26.05
CA ASP A 423 9.58 -4.26 25.63
C ASP A 423 9.46 -4.29 24.10
N LEU A 424 10.32 -3.57 23.38
CA LEU A 424 10.26 -3.44 21.94
C LEU A 424 10.58 -4.76 21.22
N LEU A 425 9.73 -5.12 20.30
CA LEU A 425 9.93 -6.20 19.31
C LEU A 425 10.62 -5.68 18.06
N LEU A 426 10.27 -4.45 17.68
CA LEU A 426 10.80 -3.73 16.54
C LEU A 426 10.64 -2.22 16.75
N ALA A 427 11.60 -1.43 16.30
CA ALA A 427 11.48 0.02 16.17
C ALA A 427 12.30 0.50 14.98
N TRP A 428 11.85 1.58 14.35
CA TRP A 428 12.58 2.25 13.27
C TRP A 428 12.05 3.68 13.09
N ASP A 429 12.65 4.41 12.18
CA ASP A 429 12.23 5.77 11.85
C ASP A 429 12.21 6.01 10.34
N PHE A 430 11.51 7.07 9.95
CA PHE A 430 11.46 7.57 8.58
C PHE A 430 11.15 9.06 8.57
N THR A 431 11.36 9.73 7.41
CA THR A 431 11.03 11.14 7.22
C THR A 431 10.12 11.28 6.02
N THR A 432 9.03 12.05 6.17
CA THR A 432 8.09 12.33 5.08
C THR A 432 8.68 13.34 4.09
N ALA A 433 8.21 13.29 2.84
CA ALA A 433 8.60 14.23 1.80
C ALA A 433 8.13 15.65 2.12
N SER A 434 8.83 16.63 1.58
CA SER A 434 8.44 18.03 1.70
C SER A 434 7.28 18.38 0.75
N THR A 435 6.53 19.43 1.10
CA THR A 435 5.54 20.05 0.21
C THR A 435 6.14 20.37 -1.15
N GLU A 436 7.36 20.91 -1.20
CA GLU A 436 8.06 21.24 -2.45
C GLU A 436 8.29 19.98 -3.30
N SER A 437 8.76 18.89 -2.70
CA SER A 437 9.00 17.62 -3.42
C SER A 437 7.71 17.05 -4.01
N ILE A 438 6.57 17.27 -3.36
CA ILE A 438 5.26 16.76 -3.77
C ILE A 438 4.62 17.67 -4.81
N THR A 439 4.52 18.97 -4.56
CA THR A 439 3.61 19.89 -5.30
C THR A 439 4.31 20.73 -6.37
N SER A 440 5.62 20.97 -6.24
CA SER A 440 6.33 21.97 -7.07
C SER A 440 6.21 21.76 -8.58
N TRP A 441 6.13 20.50 -9.04
CA TRP A 441 5.98 20.24 -10.46
C TRP A 441 4.63 20.72 -10.99
N MET A 442 3.56 20.42 -10.28
CA MET A 442 2.22 20.81 -10.72
C MET A 442 1.99 22.33 -10.57
N VAL A 443 2.48 22.92 -9.48
CA VAL A 443 2.47 24.38 -9.29
C VAL A 443 3.22 25.07 -10.43
N SER A 444 4.42 24.59 -10.76
CA SER A 444 5.20 25.13 -11.90
C SER A 444 4.47 25.00 -13.24
N VAL A 445 3.79 23.88 -13.49
CA VAL A 445 2.97 23.66 -14.70
C VAL A 445 1.82 24.65 -14.76
N ARG A 446 1.08 24.82 -13.65
CA ARG A 446 -0.02 25.80 -13.53
C ARG A 446 0.47 27.23 -13.79
N ASP A 447 1.49 27.65 -13.06
CA ASP A 447 1.94 29.05 -13.09
C ASP A 447 2.46 29.46 -14.47
N GLN A 448 3.23 28.58 -15.13
CA GLN A 448 3.67 28.82 -16.50
C GLN A 448 2.51 28.92 -17.49
N ALA A 449 1.48 28.08 -17.32
CA ALA A 449 0.30 28.10 -18.18
C ALA A 449 -0.58 29.33 -17.90
N TYR A 450 -0.74 29.70 -16.64
CA TYR A 450 -1.53 30.87 -16.24
C TYR A 450 -0.91 32.18 -16.73
N ALA A 451 0.39 32.26 -16.81
CA ALA A 451 1.10 33.42 -17.40
C ALA A 451 0.77 33.64 -18.88
N LEU A 452 0.21 32.66 -19.58
CA LEU A 452 -0.23 32.79 -20.97
C LEU A 452 -1.67 33.32 -21.11
N GLY A 453 -2.41 33.41 -19.99
CA GLY A 453 -3.81 33.86 -19.98
C GLY A 453 -4.81 32.77 -20.39
N THR A 454 -6.04 33.20 -20.70
CA THR A 454 -7.14 32.32 -21.08
C THR A 454 -6.86 31.67 -22.44
N PRO A 455 -6.99 30.35 -22.57
CA PRO A 455 -6.65 29.67 -23.81
C PRO A 455 -7.67 29.99 -24.95
N SER A 456 -7.20 30.03 -26.18
CA SER A 456 -8.09 30.12 -27.33
C SER A 456 -8.86 28.81 -27.50
N PHE A 457 -10.13 28.90 -27.88
CA PHE A 457 -11.00 27.74 -28.12
C PHE A 457 -11.74 27.83 -29.44
N THR A 458 -12.35 26.70 -29.84
CA THR A 458 -13.17 26.59 -31.06
C THR A 458 -14.33 25.65 -30.78
N VAL A 459 -15.56 26.10 -31.06
CA VAL A 459 -16.75 25.26 -31.03
C VAL A 459 -16.80 24.46 -32.31
N THR A 460 -16.92 23.13 -32.20
CA THR A 460 -16.94 22.20 -33.35
C THR A 460 -18.31 21.65 -33.65
N SER A 461 -19.19 21.55 -32.65
CA SER A 461 -20.57 21.09 -32.85
C SER A 461 -21.50 21.57 -31.74
N ILE A 462 -22.77 21.77 -32.12
CA ILE A 462 -23.86 22.10 -31.18
C ILE A 462 -25.00 21.13 -31.46
N ASP A 463 -25.33 20.28 -30.50
CA ASP A 463 -26.48 19.39 -30.54
C ASP A 463 -27.60 19.98 -29.68
N ASN A 464 -28.54 20.68 -30.33
CA ASN A 464 -29.71 21.29 -29.71
C ASN A 464 -31.03 20.68 -30.22
N GLY A 465 -31.00 19.47 -30.74
CA GLY A 465 -32.21 18.79 -31.29
C GLY A 465 -32.90 19.56 -32.40
N ASN A 466 -32.15 20.21 -33.30
CA ASN A 466 -32.65 21.08 -34.36
C ASN A 466 -33.52 22.24 -33.84
N GLY A 467 -33.11 22.83 -32.71
CA GLY A 467 -33.83 23.96 -32.09
C GLY A 467 -34.95 23.55 -31.13
N ASN A 468 -35.18 22.25 -30.92
CA ASN A 468 -36.18 21.73 -29.98
C ASN A 468 -35.62 21.40 -28.60
N GLY A 469 -34.31 21.54 -28.45
CA GLY A 469 -33.53 21.09 -27.30
C GLY A 469 -33.14 19.62 -27.39
N ARG A 470 -31.96 19.27 -26.86
CA ARG A 470 -31.37 17.94 -26.98
C ARG A 470 -32.21 16.84 -26.32
N ASN A 471 -32.70 17.11 -25.09
CA ASN A 471 -33.54 16.17 -24.32
C ASN A 471 -34.41 16.95 -23.29
N ALA A 472 -35.08 16.26 -22.39
CA ALA A 472 -35.96 16.88 -21.39
C ALA A 472 -35.26 17.87 -20.46
N ASN A 473 -33.98 17.69 -20.18
CA ASN A 473 -33.22 18.51 -19.21
C ASN A 473 -32.20 19.44 -19.89
N ILE A 474 -31.60 19.02 -20.99
CA ILE A 474 -30.52 19.73 -21.67
C ILE A 474 -31.05 20.39 -22.95
N TRP A 475 -30.82 21.69 -23.03
CA TRP A 475 -31.10 22.46 -24.26
C TRP A 475 -30.10 22.15 -25.35
N ALA A 476 -28.81 22.29 -25.04
CA ALA A 476 -27.75 22.04 -26.00
C ALA A 476 -26.56 21.34 -25.36
N ARG A 477 -25.95 20.41 -26.13
CA ARG A 477 -24.57 19.95 -25.85
C ARG A 477 -23.66 20.63 -26.87
N ILE A 478 -22.73 21.42 -26.35
CA ILE A 478 -21.71 22.12 -27.10
C ILE A 478 -20.40 21.33 -26.97
N GLN A 479 -19.76 21.04 -28.09
CA GLN A 479 -18.46 20.40 -28.13
C GLN A 479 -17.46 21.30 -28.84
N GLY A 480 -16.22 21.24 -28.42
CA GLY A 480 -15.16 22.01 -29.01
C GLY A 480 -13.78 21.55 -28.55
N THR A 481 -12.79 22.35 -28.84
CA THR A 481 -11.41 22.17 -28.41
C THR A 481 -10.82 23.50 -27.97
N PHE A 482 -9.86 23.43 -27.03
CA PHE A 482 -9.02 24.58 -26.70
C PHE A 482 -7.53 24.24 -26.81
N GLN A 483 -6.69 25.28 -26.92
CA GLN A 483 -5.24 25.09 -27.02
C GLN A 483 -4.59 25.21 -25.64
N ALA A 484 -4.28 24.08 -25.01
CA ALA A 484 -3.56 24.04 -23.73
C ALA A 484 -2.04 24.02 -23.93
N PRO A 485 -1.26 24.73 -23.16
CA PRO A 485 0.19 24.52 -23.13
C PRO A 485 0.51 23.07 -22.80
N LEU A 486 1.32 22.41 -23.60
CA LEU A 486 1.70 21.01 -23.41
C LEU A 486 2.97 20.92 -22.55
N PHE A 487 2.89 20.26 -21.41
CA PHE A 487 4.00 19.99 -20.51
C PHE A 487 4.47 18.54 -20.59
N GLN A 488 4.01 17.80 -21.56
CA GLN A 488 4.40 16.41 -21.83
C GLN A 488 5.43 16.33 -22.95
N THR A 489 6.18 15.24 -22.99
CA THR A 489 7.13 14.94 -24.09
C THR A 489 6.43 14.76 -25.43
N ALA A 490 5.14 14.38 -25.40
CA ALA A 490 4.23 14.31 -26.56
C ALA A 490 2.78 14.42 -26.08
N ASP A 491 1.87 14.89 -26.93
CA ASP A 491 0.43 14.84 -26.66
C ASP A 491 -0.14 13.45 -26.98
N ALA A 492 0.23 12.49 -26.11
CA ALA A 492 -0.18 11.09 -26.26
C ALA A 492 -0.29 10.40 -24.91
N PRO A 493 -1.20 9.40 -24.75
CA PRO A 493 -1.26 8.56 -23.57
C PRO A 493 0.09 7.90 -23.24
N GLY A 494 0.44 7.83 -21.96
CA GLY A 494 1.71 7.27 -21.49
C GLY A 494 2.94 8.17 -21.66
N SER A 495 2.76 9.43 -22.13
CA SER A 495 3.83 10.42 -22.18
C SER A 495 4.24 10.86 -20.77
N ARG A 496 5.51 11.22 -20.63
CA ARG A 496 6.09 11.78 -19.41
C ARG A 496 6.02 13.31 -19.40
N LEU A 497 6.19 13.92 -18.24
CA LEU A 497 6.49 15.35 -18.16
C LEU A 497 7.76 15.68 -18.93
N ASN A 498 7.74 16.81 -19.64
CA ASN A 498 8.90 17.39 -20.30
C ASN A 498 9.67 18.25 -19.30
N PHE A 499 10.94 17.91 -19.07
CA PHE A 499 11.81 18.62 -18.15
C PHE A 499 12.92 19.35 -18.87
N VAL A 500 13.16 20.60 -18.46
CA VAL A 500 14.36 21.36 -18.82
C VAL A 500 15.05 21.78 -17.52
N ASN A 501 16.28 21.38 -17.35
CA ASN A 501 17.07 21.62 -16.12
C ASN A 501 16.36 21.16 -14.82
N GLY A 502 15.63 20.05 -14.88
CA GLY A 502 14.95 19.47 -13.72
C GLY A 502 13.58 20.09 -13.37
N VAL A 503 13.13 21.09 -14.12
CA VAL A 503 11.82 21.75 -13.94
C VAL A 503 10.90 21.39 -15.12
N PRO A 504 9.60 21.14 -14.88
CA PRO A 504 8.64 20.99 -15.98
C PRO A 504 8.63 22.20 -16.90
N ALA A 505 8.65 21.95 -18.20
CA ALA A 505 8.73 23.02 -19.19
C ALA A 505 7.77 22.78 -20.35
N GLN A 506 7.18 23.86 -20.85
CA GLN A 506 6.28 23.79 -22.00
C GLN A 506 6.98 23.20 -23.25
N ASN A 507 6.28 22.30 -23.96
CA ASN A 507 6.71 21.65 -25.18
C ASN A 507 5.63 21.81 -26.28
N GLY A 508 5.31 23.04 -26.64
CA GLY A 508 4.25 23.36 -27.59
C GLY A 508 2.84 23.43 -26.97
N PHE A 509 1.85 23.04 -27.74
CA PHE A 509 0.44 23.09 -27.33
C PHE A 509 -0.27 21.77 -27.65
N ALA A 510 -1.21 21.38 -26.79
CA ALA A 510 -2.16 20.29 -26.98
C ALA A 510 -3.50 20.83 -27.41
N THR A 511 -4.19 20.09 -28.28
CA THR A 511 -5.59 20.39 -28.62
C THR A 511 -6.52 19.58 -27.75
N VAL A 512 -7.06 20.21 -26.70
CA VAL A 512 -7.86 19.55 -25.67
C VAL A 512 -9.34 19.60 -26.01
N PRO A 513 -10.02 18.45 -26.20
CA PRO A 513 -11.44 18.43 -26.43
C PRO A 513 -12.25 18.67 -25.16
N PHE A 514 -13.28 19.53 -25.24
CA PHE A 514 -14.22 19.77 -24.16
C PHE A 514 -15.66 19.43 -24.56
N VAL A 515 -16.52 19.29 -23.56
CA VAL A 515 -17.98 19.18 -23.74
C VAL A 515 -18.65 20.04 -22.67
N VAL A 516 -19.72 20.75 -23.07
CA VAL A 516 -20.55 21.59 -22.21
C VAL A 516 -22.02 21.25 -22.44
N ASP A 517 -22.74 20.94 -21.35
CA ASP A 517 -24.19 20.76 -21.36
C ASP A 517 -24.87 22.02 -20.80
N VAL A 518 -25.70 22.64 -21.58
CA VAL A 518 -26.51 23.82 -21.25
C VAL A 518 -27.92 23.36 -20.86
N PRO A 519 -28.40 23.63 -19.63
CA PRO A 519 -29.73 23.23 -19.19
C PRO A 519 -30.83 24.03 -19.94
N ARG A 520 -32.04 23.47 -20.01
CA ARG A 520 -33.16 24.16 -20.66
C ARG A 520 -33.60 25.42 -19.90
N ILE A 521 -33.49 25.39 -18.57
CA ILE A 521 -33.89 26.51 -17.74
C ILE A 521 -33.05 27.77 -18.01
N ALA A 522 -31.81 27.64 -18.45
CA ALA A 522 -30.93 28.73 -18.82
C ALA A 522 -31.35 29.42 -20.13
N VAL A 523 -32.27 28.82 -20.89
CA VAL A 523 -32.69 29.33 -22.21
C VAL A 523 -34.19 29.57 -22.22
N ALA A 524 -34.62 30.83 -22.26
CA ALA A 524 -36.03 31.26 -22.15
C ALA A 524 -37.03 30.61 -23.15
N ALA A 525 -36.57 30.14 -24.29
CA ALA A 525 -37.40 29.42 -25.25
C ALA A 525 -38.05 28.16 -24.67
N ALA A 526 -37.53 27.61 -23.56
CA ALA A 526 -38.09 26.44 -22.89
C ALA A 526 -39.23 26.79 -21.91
N ASN A 527 -39.29 28.04 -21.42
CA ASN A 527 -40.36 28.54 -20.56
C ASN A 527 -40.56 30.05 -20.77
N PRO A 528 -41.47 30.47 -21.65
CA PRO A 528 -41.70 31.88 -22.03
C PRO A 528 -42.21 32.74 -20.86
N SER A 529 -42.48 32.18 -19.70
CA SER A 529 -42.92 32.89 -18.50
C SER A 529 -41.78 33.27 -17.55
N VAL A 530 -40.55 32.91 -17.84
CA VAL A 530 -39.38 33.18 -16.98
C VAL A 530 -38.33 33.88 -17.83
N ASP A 531 -37.89 35.05 -17.37
CA ASP A 531 -36.75 35.73 -17.99
C ASP A 531 -35.51 34.84 -17.83
N PRO A 532 -34.69 34.67 -18.89
CA PRO A 532 -33.49 33.84 -18.78
C PRO A 532 -32.47 34.52 -17.86
N GLU A 533 -32.00 33.80 -16.85
CA GLU A 533 -30.87 34.23 -16.03
C GLU A 533 -29.63 33.42 -16.45
N PRO A 534 -28.45 34.03 -16.49
CA PRO A 534 -27.22 33.30 -16.70
C PRO A 534 -27.08 32.12 -15.71
N ALA A 535 -26.64 31.00 -16.18
CA ALA A 535 -26.51 29.78 -15.38
C ALA A 535 -25.16 29.77 -14.66
N ARG A 536 -25.16 29.37 -13.40
CA ARG A 536 -23.92 29.04 -12.69
C ARG A 536 -23.18 27.93 -13.46
N ALA A 537 -21.87 27.94 -13.43
CA ALA A 537 -21.09 26.91 -14.09
C ALA A 537 -20.45 25.95 -13.08
N THR A 538 -20.38 24.67 -13.43
CA THR A 538 -19.56 23.72 -12.69
C THR A 538 -18.75 22.86 -13.66
N LEU A 539 -17.45 22.70 -13.34
CA LEU A 539 -16.62 21.68 -13.98
C LEU A 539 -17.05 20.32 -13.46
N TRP A 540 -16.94 19.28 -14.29
CA TRP A 540 -17.20 17.92 -13.88
C TRP A 540 -15.98 17.03 -14.06
N GLY A 541 -15.48 16.49 -12.92
CA GLY A 541 -14.53 15.41 -12.90
C GLY A 541 -15.21 14.05 -13.05
N HIS A 542 -14.83 13.29 -14.08
CA HIS A 542 -15.41 11.98 -14.38
C HIS A 542 -14.87 10.87 -13.46
N GLY A 543 -15.62 9.75 -13.36
CA GLY A 543 -15.24 8.57 -12.57
C GLY A 543 -14.10 7.76 -13.19
N LEU A 544 -13.75 6.65 -12.52
CA LEU A 544 -12.59 5.82 -12.83
C LEU A 544 -12.49 5.46 -14.31
N LEU A 545 -11.35 5.82 -14.92
CA LEU A 545 -11.01 5.55 -16.32
C LEU A 545 -12.14 5.90 -17.31
N GLY A 546 -12.95 6.91 -16.96
CA GLY A 546 -14.04 7.42 -17.76
C GLY A 546 -13.61 8.43 -18.80
N ASP A 547 -14.56 9.24 -19.23
CA ASP A 547 -14.35 10.35 -20.16
C ASP A 547 -15.29 11.54 -19.88
N ARG A 548 -15.04 12.68 -20.51
CA ARG A 548 -15.80 13.92 -20.39
C ARG A 548 -17.30 13.77 -20.63
N PHE A 549 -17.76 12.73 -21.35
CA PHE A 549 -19.19 12.55 -21.65
C PHE A 549 -20.00 12.01 -20.46
N GLN A 550 -19.34 11.59 -19.37
CA GLN A 550 -20.04 11.21 -18.14
C GLN A 550 -20.83 12.36 -17.50
N LEU A 551 -20.53 13.62 -17.82
CA LEU A 551 -21.31 14.76 -17.36
C LEU A 551 -22.81 14.64 -17.63
N GLY A 552 -23.22 13.88 -18.64
CA GLY A 552 -24.62 13.61 -18.96
C GLY A 552 -25.41 12.95 -17.81
N THR A 553 -24.76 12.34 -16.85
CA THR A 553 -25.40 11.78 -15.64
C THR A 553 -25.96 12.85 -14.72
N LEU A 554 -25.50 14.09 -14.83
CA LEU A 554 -25.90 15.25 -14.03
C LEU A 554 -27.02 16.10 -14.66
N SER A 555 -27.59 15.67 -15.81
CA SER A 555 -28.56 16.45 -16.56
C SER A 555 -29.79 16.88 -15.75
N GLN A 556 -30.22 16.05 -14.76
CA GLN A 556 -31.34 16.41 -13.88
C GLN A 556 -30.94 17.52 -12.90
N LEU A 557 -29.75 17.44 -12.31
CA LEU A 557 -29.22 18.47 -11.41
C LEU A 557 -29.02 19.79 -12.17
N ALA A 558 -28.45 19.73 -13.39
CA ALA A 558 -28.28 20.88 -14.26
C ALA A 558 -29.60 21.62 -14.49
N GLN A 559 -30.66 20.87 -14.86
CA GLN A 559 -31.99 21.44 -15.10
C GLN A 559 -32.66 21.95 -13.81
N ALA A 560 -32.54 21.23 -12.70
CA ALA A 560 -33.20 21.58 -11.44
C ALA A 560 -32.66 22.87 -10.83
N TYR A 561 -31.38 23.11 -10.96
CA TYR A 561 -30.66 24.18 -10.22
C TYR A 561 -29.90 25.17 -11.10
N ASN A 562 -30.18 25.17 -12.39
CA ASN A 562 -29.60 26.09 -13.39
C ASN A 562 -28.07 26.05 -13.43
N PHE A 563 -27.48 24.88 -13.66
CA PHE A 563 -26.05 24.72 -13.86
C PHE A 563 -25.70 24.39 -15.31
N VAL A 564 -24.83 25.17 -15.91
CA VAL A 564 -24.03 24.74 -17.07
C VAL A 564 -22.95 23.80 -16.55
N ILE A 565 -22.79 22.62 -17.16
CA ILE A 565 -21.80 21.62 -16.75
C ILE A 565 -20.79 21.46 -17.87
N ALA A 566 -19.51 21.71 -17.56
CA ALA A 566 -18.40 21.55 -18.50
C ALA A 566 -17.45 20.42 -18.07
N ALA A 567 -16.87 19.71 -19.03
CA ALA A 567 -15.94 18.64 -18.74
C ALA A 567 -14.84 18.48 -19.79
N VAL A 568 -13.69 18.05 -19.34
CA VAL A 568 -12.57 17.52 -20.12
C VAL A 568 -12.18 16.14 -19.59
N ASP A 569 -11.34 15.40 -20.32
CA ASP A 569 -10.82 14.12 -19.84
C ASP A 569 -9.72 14.34 -18.79
N MET A 570 -9.76 13.58 -17.69
CA MET A 570 -8.68 13.51 -16.69
C MET A 570 -7.52 12.70 -17.26
N GLN A 571 -6.73 13.32 -18.16
CA GLN A 571 -5.58 12.67 -18.80
C GLN A 571 -4.64 12.09 -17.74
N GLY A 572 -4.15 10.88 -17.96
CA GLY A 572 -3.42 10.06 -17.00
C GLY A 572 -4.28 8.94 -16.41
N MET A 573 -5.57 9.22 -16.16
CA MET A 573 -6.55 8.26 -15.64
C MET A 573 -7.89 8.35 -16.39
N SER A 574 -7.84 8.60 -17.68
CA SER A 574 -8.98 8.56 -18.59
C SER A 574 -8.95 7.31 -19.48
N ASN A 575 -10.06 7.02 -20.17
CA ASN A 575 -10.17 5.83 -21.01
C ASN A 575 -9.03 5.68 -22.05
N PRO A 576 -8.59 6.75 -22.76
CA PRO A 576 -7.44 6.65 -23.66
C PRO A 576 -6.12 6.27 -22.99
N ASP A 577 -5.93 6.54 -21.68
CA ASP A 577 -4.67 6.30 -20.96
C ASP A 577 -4.50 4.85 -20.51
N VAL A 578 -5.56 4.04 -20.56
CA VAL A 578 -5.55 2.65 -20.06
C VAL A 578 -4.44 1.83 -20.73
N ALA A 579 -4.43 1.81 -22.07
CA ALA A 579 -3.55 0.90 -22.81
C ALA A 579 -2.07 1.31 -22.79
N ALA A 580 -1.76 2.61 -22.76
CA ALA A 580 -0.39 3.11 -22.86
C ALA A 580 0.19 3.64 -21.53
N GLY A 581 -0.68 3.92 -20.56
CA GLY A 581 -0.29 4.40 -19.22
C GLY A 581 -0.51 3.34 -18.14
N VAL A 582 -1.78 2.99 -17.86
CA VAL A 582 -2.17 2.17 -16.72
C VAL A 582 -1.67 0.73 -16.83
N LEU A 583 -1.93 0.04 -17.93
CA LEU A 583 -1.51 -1.36 -18.10
C LEU A 583 0.01 -1.55 -18.08
N PRO A 584 0.81 -0.73 -18.78
CA PRO A 584 2.27 -0.79 -18.67
C PRO A 584 2.79 -0.51 -17.25
N ALA A 585 2.14 0.38 -16.49
CA ALA A 585 2.51 0.67 -15.11
C ALA A 585 2.30 -0.54 -14.19
N ILE A 586 1.20 -1.28 -14.35
CA ILE A 586 0.89 -2.46 -13.53
C ILE A 586 1.83 -3.63 -13.85
N THR A 587 2.20 -3.82 -15.11
CA THR A 587 3.04 -4.95 -15.55
C THR A 587 4.53 -4.72 -15.32
N ASP A 588 4.97 -3.45 -15.28
CA ASP A 588 6.32 -3.02 -14.92
C ASP A 588 6.24 -1.69 -14.17
N MET A 589 6.40 -1.75 -12.86
CA MET A 589 6.29 -0.59 -11.98
C MET A 589 7.32 0.51 -12.27
N SER A 590 8.38 0.23 -13.04
CA SER A 590 9.28 1.28 -13.56
C SER A 590 8.53 2.31 -14.42
N ASN A 591 7.35 1.96 -14.94
CA ASN A 591 6.49 2.83 -15.73
C ASN A 591 5.44 3.59 -14.91
N PHE A 592 5.37 3.37 -13.59
CA PHE A 592 4.29 3.93 -12.76
C PHE A 592 4.23 5.47 -12.82
N HIS A 593 5.37 6.12 -12.91
CA HIS A 593 5.49 7.58 -13.06
C HIS A 593 4.66 8.17 -14.22
N LYS A 594 4.36 7.36 -15.24
CA LYS A 594 3.55 7.81 -16.41
C LYS A 594 2.13 8.20 -16.03
N ILE A 595 1.59 7.64 -14.94
CA ILE A 595 0.25 7.99 -14.46
C ILE A 595 0.25 9.38 -13.79
N PRO A 596 0.97 9.62 -12.68
CA PRO A 596 0.97 10.93 -12.02
C PRO A 596 1.54 12.05 -12.92
N GLU A 597 2.58 11.78 -13.71
CA GLU A 597 3.12 12.78 -14.62
C GLU A 597 2.11 13.18 -15.71
N ARG A 598 1.29 12.25 -16.22
CA ARG A 598 0.24 12.55 -17.20
C ARG A 598 -0.96 13.23 -16.53
N LEU A 599 -1.28 12.91 -15.28
CA LEU A 599 -2.32 13.60 -14.50
C LEU A 599 -2.02 15.09 -14.30
N HIS A 600 -0.76 15.52 -14.23
CA HIS A 600 -0.44 16.95 -14.19
C HIS A 600 -0.99 17.70 -15.41
N GLN A 601 -0.92 17.10 -16.61
CA GLN A 601 -1.56 17.69 -17.79
C GLN A 601 -3.10 17.62 -17.70
N GLY A 602 -3.64 16.53 -17.15
CA GLY A 602 -5.08 16.40 -16.89
C GLY A 602 -5.60 17.47 -15.94
N PHE A 603 -4.90 17.73 -14.85
CA PHE A 603 -5.25 18.81 -13.91
C PHE A 603 -5.15 20.18 -14.57
N LEU A 604 -4.05 20.46 -15.28
CA LEU A 604 -3.92 21.70 -16.04
C LEU A 604 -5.09 21.93 -16.99
N ASN A 605 -5.53 20.88 -17.70
CA ASN A 605 -6.66 21.00 -18.63
C ASN A 605 -7.98 21.36 -17.92
N HIS A 606 -8.19 20.85 -16.69
CA HIS A 606 -9.33 21.25 -15.85
C HIS A 606 -9.22 22.70 -15.37
N LEU A 607 -8.04 23.14 -14.93
CA LEU A 607 -7.79 24.53 -14.51
C LEU A 607 -8.04 25.49 -15.69
N LEU A 608 -7.56 25.17 -16.87
CA LEU A 608 -7.77 25.99 -18.07
C LEU A 608 -9.24 25.98 -18.56
N LEU A 609 -9.97 24.88 -18.34
CA LEU A 609 -11.43 24.86 -18.54
C LEU A 609 -12.14 25.79 -17.56
N GLY A 610 -11.66 25.87 -16.30
CA GLY A 610 -12.12 26.87 -15.32
C GLY A 610 -11.94 28.28 -15.82
N LYS A 611 -10.75 28.63 -16.34
CA LYS A 611 -10.51 29.95 -16.97
C LYS A 611 -11.45 30.26 -18.13
N LEU A 612 -11.81 29.28 -18.94
CA LEU A 612 -12.76 29.47 -20.04
C LEU A 612 -14.19 29.74 -19.55
N LEU A 613 -14.56 29.26 -18.36
CA LEU A 613 -15.85 29.52 -17.75
C LEU A 613 -15.90 30.84 -17.00
N ASP A 614 -14.79 31.22 -16.34
CA ASP A 614 -14.67 32.40 -15.47
C ASP A 614 -14.38 33.70 -16.23
N ASP A 615 -13.68 33.64 -17.38
CA ASP A 615 -13.30 34.86 -18.11
C ASP A 615 -14.47 35.42 -18.93
N PRO A 616 -15.00 36.61 -18.56
CA PRO A 616 -16.15 37.22 -19.26
C PRO A 616 -15.80 37.75 -20.65
N VAL A 617 -14.52 37.92 -20.98
CA VAL A 617 -14.05 38.57 -22.22
C VAL A 617 -13.49 37.57 -23.23
N ALA A 618 -12.60 36.70 -22.80
CA ALA A 618 -11.93 35.71 -23.65
C ALA A 618 -12.46 34.27 -23.47
N GLY A 619 -13.33 34.05 -22.46
CA GLY A 619 -13.94 32.75 -22.16
C GLY A 619 -15.11 32.40 -23.07
N PHE A 620 -15.86 31.39 -22.69
CA PHE A 620 -16.92 30.79 -23.51
C PHE A 620 -17.99 31.78 -23.96
N ASN A 621 -18.37 32.77 -23.13
CA ASN A 621 -19.38 33.78 -23.46
C ASN A 621 -18.97 34.69 -24.63
N SER A 622 -17.70 34.65 -25.07
CA SER A 622 -17.24 35.38 -26.25
C SER A 622 -17.73 34.73 -27.58
N ASP A 623 -18.16 33.46 -27.56
CA ASP A 623 -18.65 32.74 -28.73
C ASP A 623 -20.20 32.73 -28.76
N PRO A 624 -20.82 32.99 -29.91
CA PRO A 624 -22.29 32.95 -30.09
C PRO A 624 -22.96 31.66 -29.61
N ALA A 625 -22.25 30.53 -29.56
CA ALA A 625 -22.78 29.26 -29.05
C ALA A 625 -23.20 29.33 -27.56
N PHE A 626 -22.58 30.24 -26.80
CA PHE A 626 -22.85 30.48 -25.39
C PHE A 626 -23.63 31.77 -25.13
N GLN A 627 -24.39 32.25 -26.13
CA GLN A 627 -25.23 33.44 -26.04
C GLN A 627 -26.67 33.13 -26.38
N LEU A 628 -27.60 33.86 -25.82
CA LEU A 628 -29.03 33.80 -26.17
C LEU A 628 -29.30 34.53 -27.50
N GLY A 629 -29.00 33.87 -28.62
CA GLY A 629 -28.99 34.44 -29.95
C GLY A 629 -27.73 35.26 -30.27
N ALA A 630 -27.51 35.60 -31.53
CA ALA A 630 -26.31 36.32 -31.96
C ALA A 630 -26.23 37.70 -31.32
N GLY A 631 -25.22 37.93 -30.48
CA GLY A 631 -25.05 39.18 -29.71
C GLY A 631 -26.03 39.31 -28.54
N GLY A 632 -26.68 38.21 -28.11
CA GLY A 632 -27.59 38.16 -26.98
C GLY A 632 -26.89 38.11 -25.61
N ALA A 633 -27.69 37.99 -24.54
CA ALA A 633 -27.18 37.87 -23.18
C ALA A 633 -26.34 36.54 -23.03
N PRO A 634 -25.30 36.55 -22.19
CA PRO A 634 -24.48 35.36 -21.92
C PRO A 634 -25.31 34.27 -21.24
N ILE A 635 -25.00 33.02 -21.55
CA ILE A 635 -25.64 31.86 -20.90
C ILE A 635 -24.95 31.53 -19.58
N ILE A 636 -23.65 31.77 -19.47
CA ILE A 636 -22.85 31.44 -18.30
C ILE A 636 -22.68 32.65 -17.40
N ASP A 637 -22.94 32.47 -16.09
CA ASP A 637 -22.58 33.42 -15.06
C ASP A 637 -21.10 33.21 -14.70
N THR A 638 -20.23 34.05 -15.21
CA THR A 638 -18.79 33.99 -15.02
C THR A 638 -18.33 34.27 -13.60
N ASP A 639 -19.16 34.92 -12.78
CA ASP A 639 -18.86 35.17 -11.38
C ASP A 639 -19.22 34.00 -10.48
N GLN A 640 -19.85 32.94 -11.03
CA GLN A 640 -20.31 31.76 -10.28
C GLN A 640 -19.83 30.47 -10.97
N VAL A 641 -18.54 30.21 -10.88
CA VAL A 641 -17.89 29.00 -11.38
C VAL A 641 -17.47 28.14 -10.20
N PHE A 642 -17.69 26.83 -10.30
CA PHE A 642 -17.47 25.85 -9.24
C PHE A 642 -16.89 24.56 -9.78
N TYR A 643 -16.43 23.68 -8.87
CA TYR A 643 -16.05 22.31 -9.20
C TYR A 643 -17.06 21.32 -8.66
N SER A 644 -17.29 20.26 -9.42
CA SER A 644 -18.00 19.05 -8.99
C SER A 644 -17.27 17.83 -9.54
N GLY A 645 -17.14 16.80 -8.74
CA GLY A 645 -16.54 15.55 -9.19
C GLY A 645 -17.09 14.36 -8.44
N GLY A 646 -17.19 13.20 -9.11
CA GLY A 646 -17.66 11.98 -8.48
C GLY A 646 -16.65 10.84 -8.65
N SER A 647 -16.53 9.98 -7.61
CA SER A 647 -15.60 8.86 -7.65
C SER A 647 -14.15 9.36 -7.87
N GLN A 648 -13.44 8.87 -8.88
CA GLN A 648 -12.13 9.39 -9.29
C GLN A 648 -12.15 10.93 -9.41
N GLY A 649 -13.22 11.53 -9.97
CA GLY A 649 -13.37 12.99 -10.07
C GLY A 649 -13.53 13.66 -8.72
N GLY A 650 -14.14 13.00 -7.73
CA GLY A 650 -14.17 13.43 -6.34
C GLY A 650 -12.80 13.33 -5.67
N ILE A 651 -12.05 12.27 -5.97
CA ILE A 651 -10.69 12.05 -5.45
C ILE A 651 -9.75 13.13 -6.02
N PHE A 652 -9.56 13.19 -7.33
CA PHE A 652 -8.64 14.16 -7.95
C PHE A 652 -9.13 15.61 -7.85
N GLY A 653 -10.45 15.80 -7.67
CA GLY A 653 -11.02 17.10 -7.40
C GLY A 653 -10.41 17.81 -6.20
N ALA A 654 -9.96 17.07 -5.21
CA ALA A 654 -9.24 17.65 -4.06
C ALA A 654 -7.92 18.32 -4.46
N ALA A 655 -7.14 17.67 -5.36
CA ALA A 655 -5.92 18.29 -5.89
C ALA A 655 -6.25 19.48 -6.81
N ILE A 656 -7.29 19.39 -7.64
CA ILE A 656 -7.76 20.50 -8.49
C ILE A 656 -8.18 21.68 -7.61
N MET A 657 -8.92 21.44 -6.53
CA MET A 657 -9.32 22.49 -5.57
C MET A 657 -8.13 23.18 -4.91
N ALA A 658 -7.07 22.44 -4.57
CA ALA A 658 -5.87 23.04 -3.99
C ALA A 658 -5.05 23.90 -4.97
N LEU A 659 -5.27 23.74 -6.29
CA LEU A 659 -4.46 24.33 -7.35
C LEU A 659 -5.17 25.46 -8.09
N THR A 660 -6.50 25.53 -8.03
CA THR A 660 -7.30 26.52 -8.79
C THR A 660 -7.21 27.92 -8.22
N GLU A 661 -7.42 28.93 -9.08
CA GLU A 661 -7.58 30.34 -8.72
C GLU A 661 -8.90 30.92 -9.30
N GLU A 662 -9.74 30.05 -9.95
CA GLU A 662 -10.96 30.47 -10.63
C GLU A 662 -12.23 30.21 -9.81
N PHE A 663 -12.18 29.27 -8.86
CA PHE A 663 -13.36 28.90 -8.07
C PHE A 663 -12.99 28.50 -6.63
N ASP A 664 -13.75 29.05 -5.67
CA ASP A 664 -13.50 28.87 -4.24
C ASP A 664 -14.24 27.69 -3.61
N ARG A 665 -15.18 27.03 -4.34
CA ARG A 665 -16.01 25.95 -3.83
C ARG A 665 -16.00 24.73 -4.72
N GLY A 666 -15.89 23.55 -4.07
CA GLY A 666 -15.91 22.25 -4.73
C GLY A 666 -16.82 21.24 -4.04
N PHE A 667 -17.63 20.55 -4.84
CA PHE A 667 -18.41 19.40 -4.41
C PHE A 667 -17.68 18.11 -4.80
N LEU A 668 -17.34 17.27 -3.83
CA LEU A 668 -16.61 16.03 -4.00
C LEU A 668 -17.50 14.85 -3.57
N ALA A 669 -18.06 14.14 -4.54
CA ALA A 669 -18.89 12.97 -4.28
C ALA A 669 -18.02 11.73 -4.15
N VAL A 670 -18.23 11.00 -3.07
CA VAL A 670 -17.55 9.74 -2.71
C VAL A 670 -16.02 9.81 -2.89
N PRO A 671 -15.36 10.85 -2.33
CA PRO A 671 -13.91 11.02 -2.42
C PRO A 671 -13.20 10.13 -1.41
N ALA A 672 -11.89 9.93 -1.61
CA ALA A 672 -11.02 9.25 -0.65
C ALA A 672 -9.57 9.77 -0.73
N SER A 673 -8.81 9.55 0.33
CA SER A 673 -7.35 9.62 0.42
C SER A 673 -6.90 8.42 1.27
N ASN A 674 -5.83 7.69 0.95
CA ASN A 674 -4.96 7.71 -0.19
C ASN A 674 -5.12 6.41 -1.02
N TYR A 675 -4.51 6.34 -2.21
CA TYR A 675 -4.64 5.17 -3.09
C TYR A 675 -4.09 3.88 -2.48
N SER A 676 -3.01 3.90 -1.70
CA SER A 676 -2.47 2.71 -1.04
C SER A 676 -3.45 2.09 -0.03
N THR A 677 -4.37 2.89 0.53
CA THR A 677 -5.45 2.42 1.40
C THR A 677 -6.66 1.96 0.58
N LEU A 678 -6.96 2.68 -0.52
CA LEU A 678 -8.14 2.45 -1.34
C LEU A 678 -8.03 1.18 -2.19
N LEU A 679 -6.91 0.97 -2.89
CA LEU A 679 -6.77 -0.09 -3.89
C LEU A 679 -7.09 -1.49 -3.34
N GLN A 680 -6.60 -1.83 -2.15
CA GLN A 680 -6.84 -3.13 -1.53
C GLN A 680 -8.31 -3.35 -1.10
N ARG A 681 -9.10 -2.27 -0.98
CA ARG A 681 -10.48 -2.26 -0.47
C ARG A 681 -11.53 -1.98 -1.54
N SER A 682 -11.14 -1.83 -2.78
CA SER A 682 -12.02 -1.48 -3.89
C SER A 682 -12.30 -2.67 -4.80
N ILE A 683 -13.58 -2.91 -5.08
CA ILE A 683 -13.98 -3.91 -6.09
C ILE A 683 -13.48 -3.54 -7.48
N ASP A 684 -13.27 -2.25 -7.75
CA ASP A 684 -12.80 -1.76 -9.05
C ASP A 684 -11.33 -2.12 -9.33
N PHE A 685 -10.55 -2.41 -8.30
CA PHE A 685 -9.16 -2.79 -8.46
C PHE A 685 -8.98 -4.29 -8.76
N GLU A 686 -9.96 -5.13 -8.51
CA GLU A 686 -9.85 -6.59 -8.71
C GLU A 686 -9.29 -7.01 -10.09
N PRO A 687 -9.76 -6.45 -11.23
CA PRO A 687 -9.20 -6.81 -12.54
C PRO A 687 -7.72 -6.43 -12.68
N PHE A 688 -7.31 -5.33 -12.05
CA PHE A 688 -5.93 -4.85 -12.06
C PHE A 688 -5.06 -5.65 -11.08
N PHE A 689 -5.63 -6.10 -9.96
CA PHE A 689 -4.95 -6.98 -9.01
C PHE A 689 -4.55 -8.31 -9.65
N ALA A 690 -5.42 -8.91 -10.45
CA ALA A 690 -5.09 -10.14 -11.17
C ALA A 690 -3.89 -9.96 -12.13
N LEU A 691 -3.78 -8.80 -12.79
CA LEU A 691 -2.63 -8.45 -13.64
C LEU A 691 -1.37 -8.22 -12.80
N LEU A 692 -1.51 -7.50 -11.68
CA LEU A 692 -0.42 -7.25 -10.74
C LEU A 692 0.13 -8.56 -10.18
N GLN A 693 -0.73 -9.49 -9.78
CA GLN A 693 -0.35 -10.81 -9.29
C GLN A 693 0.40 -11.64 -10.34
N GLY A 694 -0.02 -11.53 -11.61
CA GLY A 694 0.72 -12.16 -12.71
C GLY A 694 2.09 -11.53 -12.97
N ALA A 695 2.20 -10.22 -12.79
CA ALA A 695 3.44 -9.48 -13.00
C ALA A 695 4.41 -9.60 -11.81
N TYR A 696 3.90 -9.63 -10.59
CA TYR A 696 4.67 -9.74 -9.34
C TYR A 696 4.11 -10.90 -8.50
N PRO A 697 4.58 -12.13 -8.75
CA PRO A 697 4.01 -13.34 -8.11
C PRO A 697 4.37 -13.48 -6.64
N ASP A 698 5.42 -12.83 -6.15
CA ASP A 698 5.77 -12.84 -4.73
C ASP A 698 4.81 -11.96 -3.91
N ASP A 699 4.30 -12.49 -2.80
CA ASP A 699 3.30 -11.83 -1.97
C ASP A 699 3.87 -10.62 -1.24
N LEU A 700 5.10 -10.71 -0.72
CA LEU A 700 5.77 -9.58 -0.04
C LEU A 700 6.09 -8.47 -1.03
N ASP A 701 6.58 -8.81 -2.23
CA ASP A 701 6.79 -7.84 -3.30
C ASP A 701 5.50 -7.05 -3.56
N ARG A 702 4.34 -7.73 -3.72
CA ARG A 702 3.07 -7.04 -3.97
C ARG A 702 2.65 -6.12 -2.82
N THR A 703 2.81 -6.58 -1.58
CA THR A 703 2.48 -5.74 -0.41
C THR A 703 3.32 -4.47 -0.39
N ILE A 704 4.60 -4.56 -0.72
CA ILE A 704 5.52 -3.40 -0.78
C ILE A 704 5.23 -2.49 -1.97
N LEU A 705 4.65 -2.98 -3.06
CA LEU A 705 4.30 -2.11 -4.19
C LEU A 705 3.30 -1.03 -3.81
N TYR A 706 2.31 -1.29 -2.93
CA TYR A 706 1.33 -0.27 -2.53
C TYR A 706 1.96 0.98 -1.92
N PRO A 707 2.81 0.90 -0.88
CA PRO A 707 3.45 2.10 -0.35
C PRO A 707 4.52 2.68 -1.29
N LEU A 708 5.14 1.90 -2.17
CA LEU A 708 6.06 2.42 -3.18
C LEU A 708 5.33 3.30 -4.20
N ILE A 709 4.20 2.84 -4.77
CA ILE A 709 3.44 3.64 -5.72
C ILE A 709 2.80 4.86 -5.06
N GLN A 710 2.46 4.78 -3.77
CA GLN A 710 1.91 5.93 -3.04
C GLN A 710 2.85 7.13 -3.07
N GLN A 711 4.14 6.93 -2.93
CA GLN A 711 5.13 8.01 -3.04
C GLN A 711 5.08 8.75 -4.39
N GLN A 712 4.73 8.05 -5.46
CA GLN A 712 4.56 8.67 -6.79
C GLN A 712 3.17 9.30 -6.94
N TRP A 713 2.13 8.64 -6.36
CA TRP A 713 0.76 9.14 -6.38
C TRP A 713 0.61 10.47 -5.64
N ASP A 714 1.33 10.71 -4.54
CA ASP A 714 1.23 11.94 -3.74
C ASP A 714 1.35 13.19 -4.60
N ARG A 715 2.06 13.13 -5.73
CA ARG A 715 2.19 14.24 -6.68
C ARG A 715 0.93 14.54 -7.49
N ALA A 716 -0.05 13.63 -7.50
CA ALA A 716 -1.22 13.75 -8.36
C ALA A 716 -2.49 13.16 -7.71
N GLU A 717 -2.58 13.15 -6.36
CA GLU A 717 -3.77 12.70 -5.67
C GLU A 717 -4.00 13.49 -4.37
N PRO A 718 -5.16 13.35 -3.70
CA PRO A 718 -5.50 14.15 -2.53
C PRO A 718 -4.41 14.19 -1.46
N ASN A 719 -3.77 13.05 -1.17
CA ASN A 719 -2.81 12.97 -0.07
C ASN A 719 -1.69 14.02 -0.17
N GLY A 720 -1.26 14.38 -1.37
CA GLY A 720 -0.27 15.44 -1.57
C GLY A 720 -0.80 16.86 -1.40
N TYR A 721 -2.12 17.07 -1.46
CA TYR A 721 -2.74 18.39 -1.59
C TYR A 721 -3.70 18.76 -0.46
N LEU A 722 -4.12 17.82 0.40
CA LEU A 722 -5.09 18.08 1.48
C LEU A 722 -4.73 19.27 2.37
N PRO A 723 -3.48 19.49 2.81
CA PRO A 723 -3.13 20.63 3.66
C PRO A 723 -3.34 21.99 2.98
N HIS A 724 -3.38 22.01 1.65
CA HIS A 724 -3.36 23.22 0.82
C HIS A 724 -4.75 23.65 0.33
N ILE A 725 -5.78 22.80 0.52
CA ILE A 725 -7.13 23.10 0.02
C ILE A 725 -7.72 24.32 0.78
N LEU A 726 -7.87 24.18 2.10
CA LEU A 726 -8.57 25.21 2.88
C LEU A 726 -7.81 26.53 2.95
N PRO A 727 -6.47 26.55 3.13
CA PRO A 727 -5.73 27.80 3.13
C PRO A 727 -5.48 28.38 1.73
N GLY A 728 -5.50 27.58 0.67
CA GLY A 728 -5.19 27.98 -0.69
C GLY A 728 -3.77 28.50 -0.90
N ASP A 729 -2.84 28.01 -0.09
CA ASP A 729 -1.46 28.52 0.02
C ASP A 729 -0.49 28.06 -1.08
N LEU A 730 -0.99 27.28 -2.06
CA LEU A 730 -0.25 27.01 -3.30
C LEU A 730 -0.37 28.15 -4.32
N SER A 731 -1.15 29.18 -4.05
CA SER A 731 -1.29 30.39 -4.87
C SER A 731 -0.71 31.62 -4.14
N ASP A 732 -0.24 32.63 -4.90
CA ASP A 732 0.26 33.89 -4.37
C ASP A 732 -0.44 35.09 -5.06
N PRO A 733 -1.36 35.78 -4.36
CA PRO A 733 -1.75 35.63 -2.96
C PRO A 733 -2.55 34.33 -2.72
N PRO A 734 -2.61 33.82 -1.47
CA PRO A 734 -3.41 32.65 -1.14
C PRO A 734 -4.87 32.76 -1.56
N PHE A 735 -5.42 31.69 -2.13
CA PHE A 735 -6.81 31.59 -2.60
C PHE A 735 -7.54 30.47 -1.82
N PRO A 736 -8.16 30.76 -0.66
CA PRO A 736 -8.78 29.77 0.20
C PRO A 736 -9.99 29.08 -0.44
N HIS A 737 -10.14 27.78 -0.17
CA HIS A 737 -11.23 27.00 -0.74
C HIS A 737 -12.13 26.38 0.32
N LYS A 738 -13.35 26.02 -0.09
CA LYS A 738 -14.32 25.26 0.69
C LYS A 738 -14.73 24.02 -0.08
N VAL A 739 -14.89 22.91 0.63
CA VAL A 739 -15.32 21.65 0.03
C VAL A 739 -16.49 21.02 0.76
N LEU A 740 -17.47 20.53 -0.02
CA LEU A 740 -18.55 19.68 0.47
C LEU A 740 -18.26 18.25 0.04
N LEU A 741 -18.08 17.35 1.02
CA LEU A 741 -17.86 15.92 0.78
C LEU A 741 -19.17 15.17 0.98
N HIS A 742 -19.59 14.35 0.03
CA HIS A 742 -20.63 13.34 0.25
C HIS A 742 -20.00 11.96 0.29
N MET A 743 -20.23 11.20 1.36
CA MET A 743 -19.78 9.83 1.54
C MET A 743 -20.97 8.88 1.46
N ALA A 744 -20.87 7.84 0.66
CA ALA A 744 -21.86 6.76 0.63
C ALA A 744 -21.52 5.73 1.72
N THR A 745 -22.44 5.46 2.64
CA THR A 745 -22.25 4.38 3.60
C THR A 745 -22.10 3.03 2.89
N TYR A 746 -21.10 2.23 3.32
CA TYR A 746 -20.80 0.91 2.76
C TYR A 746 -20.41 0.92 1.27
N ASP A 747 -19.76 1.96 0.79
CA ASP A 747 -19.29 2.03 -0.58
C ASP A 747 -18.28 0.91 -0.90
N SER A 748 -18.59 0.08 -1.91
CA SER A 748 -17.77 -1.04 -2.35
C SER A 748 -16.71 -0.65 -3.41
N GLU A 749 -16.80 0.56 -3.98
CA GLU A 749 -15.87 1.07 -4.99
C GLU A 749 -14.85 2.01 -4.34
N VAL A 750 -15.32 2.93 -3.46
CA VAL A 750 -14.45 3.86 -2.72
C VAL A 750 -14.68 3.68 -1.22
N SER A 751 -13.72 3.04 -0.55
CA SER A 751 -13.80 2.70 0.86
C SER A 751 -14.04 3.93 1.74
N ASN A 752 -15.03 3.85 2.64
CA ASN A 752 -15.35 4.91 3.61
C ASN A 752 -14.14 5.29 4.48
N LEU A 753 -13.25 4.35 4.79
CA LEU A 753 -12.01 4.62 5.53
C LEU A 753 -11.17 5.72 4.85
N GLY A 754 -11.08 5.71 3.53
CA GLY A 754 -10.34 6.75 2.78
C GLY A 754 -10.99 8.13 2.88
N THR A 755 -12.34 8.20 2.89
CA THR A 755 -13.07 9.46 3.11
C THR A 755 -12.92 9.96 4.55
N GLU A 756 -12.93 9.05 5.53
CA GLU A 756 -12.71 9.37 6.95
C GLU A 756 -11.30 9.93 7.19
N ILE A 757 -10.26 9.33 6.60
CA ILE A 757 -8.87 9.82 6.65
C ILE A 757 -8.79 11.21 6.01
N MET A 758 -9.41 11.41 4.87
CA MET A 758 -9.45 12.68 4.16
C MET A 758 -10.12 13.77 5.03
N THR A 759 -11.27 13.47 5.62
CA THR A 759 -12.05 14.39 6.46
C THR A 759 -11.27 14.82 7.70
N ARG A 760 -10.61 13.87 8.41
CA ARG A 760 -9.74 14.19 9.55
C ARG A 760 -8.54 15.03 9.13
N SER A 761 -7.94 14.71 8.00
CA SER A 761 -6.76 15.45 7.50
C SER A 761 -7.10 16.87 7.08
N LEU A 762 -8.32 17.12 6.60
CA LEU A 762 -8.84 18.46 6.32
C LEU A 762 -9.25 19.20 7.59
N GLY A 763 -9.50 18.50 8.70
CA GLY A 763 -10.02 19.10 9.92
C GLY A 763 -11.43 19.66 9.78
N ILE A 764 -12.26 19.08 8.90
CA ILE A 764 -13.63 19.53 8.65
C ILE A 764 -14.66 18.70 9.42
N PRO A 765 -15.80 19.30 9.84
CA PRO A 765 -16.83 18.60 10.60
C PRO A 765 -17.72 17.72 9.72
N GLN A 766 -18.41 16.78 10.39
CA GLN A 766 -19.56 16.06 9.86
C GLN A 766 -20.85 16.81 10.16
N VAL A 767 -21.75 16.91 9.20
CA VAL A 767 -23.03 17.61 9.36
C VAL A 767 -24.03 16.75 10.14
N THR A 768 -24.60 17.30 11.23
CA THR A 768 -25.65 16.62 12.01
C THR A 768 -27.04 16.77 11.37
N PRO A 769 -27.96 15.79 11.58
CA PRO A 769 -27.80 14.53 12.33
C PRO A 769 -26.99 13.48 11.55
N VAL A 770 -26.16 12.73 12.27
CA VAL A 770 -25.21 11.76 11.70
C VAL A 770 -25.76 10.33 11.77
N HIS A 771 -25.29 9.43 10.89
CA HIS A 771 -25.52 7.99 11.00
C HIS A 771 -24.63 7.37 12.08
N ARG A 772 -23.37 7.81 12.15
CA ARG A 772 -22.35 7.33 13.09
C ARG A 772 -21.35 8.45 13.39
N THR A 773 -20.77 8.40 14.57
CA THR A 773 -19.72 9.32 15.02
C THR A 773 -18.35 8.79 14.61
N PHE A 774 -17.46 9.66 14.14
CA PHE A 774 -16.08 9.34 13.82
C PHE A 774 -15.12 9.98 14.83
N PHE A 775 -14.17 9.20 15.33
CA PHE A 775 -13.17 9.73 16.25
C PHE A 775 -12.36 10.85 15.61
N GLN A 776 -12.20 11.97 16.30
CA GLN A 776 -11.52 13.21 15.84
C GLN A 776 -12.13 13.82 14.56
N ILE A 777 -13.39 13.63 14.29
CA ILE A 777 -14.18 14.42 13.35
C ILE A 777 -15.30 15.08 14.16
N ASP A 778 -15.28 16.40 14.22
CA ASP A 778 -16.28 17.17 14.96
C ASP A 778 -17.66 17.04 14.28
N GLU A 779 -18.71 17.14 15.07
CA GLU A 779 -20.09 17.19 14.58
C GLU A 779 -20.61 18.62 14.63
N MET A 780 -21.19 19.11 13.55
CA MET A 780 -21.69 20.48 13.47
C MET A 780 -23.09 20.57 12.86
N ALA A 781 -23.94 21.33 13.49
CA ALA A 781 -25.29 21.57 12.96
C ALA A 781 -25.26 22.65 11.87
N ALA A 782 -25.90 22.37 10.75
CA ALA A 782 -26.16 23.35 9.69
C ALA A 782 -27.27 24.39 10.12
N PRO A 783 -27.31 25.59 9.53
CA PRO A 783 -26.43 26.09 8.48
C PRO A 783 -25.13 26.71 9.03
N PHE A 784 -24.04 26.63 8.26
CA PHE A 784 -22.80 27.37 8.54
C PHE A 784 -21.98 27.58 7.25
N ASP A 785 -21.12 28.59 7.28
CA ASP A 785 -20.13 28.83 6.23
C ASP A 785 -18.88 28.01 6.51
N GLY A 786 -18.43 27.22 5.51
CA GLY A 786 -17.23 26.38 5.66
C GLY A 786 -17.26 25.16 4.78
N SER A 787 -16.48 24.16 5.19
CA SER A 787 -16.38 22.84 4.55
C SER A 787 -16.98 21.78 5.46
N ALA A 788 -17.50 20.69 4.91
CA ALA A 788 -18.08 19.62 5.70
C ALA A 788 -18.13 18.26 4.98
N LEU A 789 -18.30 17.21 5.79
CA LEU A 789 -18.70 15.88 5.36
C LEU A 789 -20.20 15.68 5.61
N VAL A 790 -20.91 15.16 4.61
CA VAL A 790 -22.26 14.59 4.77
C VAL A 790 -22.18 13.09 4.47
N GLU A 791 -22.55 12.27 5.45
CA GLU A 791 -22.72 10.84 5.26
C GLU A 791 -24.14 10.54 4.77
N ILE A 792 -24.26 9.74 3.71
CA ILE A 792 -25.52 9.37 3.08
C ILE A 792 -25.63 7.85 3.07
N ASP A 793 -26.65 7.28 3.71
CA ASP A 793 -26.92 5.84 3.67
C ASP A 793 -27.81 5.49 2.47
N PRO A 794 -27.28 4.84 1.42
CA PRO A 794 -28.08 4.39 0.29
C PRO A 794 -28.85 3.09 0.54
N LEU A 795 -28.88 2.60 1.78
CA LEU A 795 -29.55 1.37 2.20
C LEU A 795 -29.06 0.11 1.44
N ARG A 796 -27.73 0.03 1.23
CA ARG A 796 -27.09 -1.06 0.48
C ARG A 796 -26.40 -2.10 1.35
N GLY A 797 -26.46 -1.98 2.70
CA GLY A 797 -25.80 -2.88 3.63
C GLY A 797 -26.44 -4.28 3.76
N GLY A 798 -27.65 -4.50 3.21
CA GLY A 798 -28.31 -5.80 3.25
C GLY A 798 -27.64 -6.87 2.39
N GLY A 799 -27.69 -8.14 2.80
CA GLY A 799 -27.15 -9.27 2.05
C GLY A 799 -27.80 -9.41 0.67
N ARG A 800 -27.02 -9.85 -0.30
CA ARG A 800 -27.44 -10.08 -1.68
C ARG A 800 -26.98 -11.45 -2.17
N CYS A 801 -27.87 -12.13 -2.90
CA CYS A 801 -27.50 -13.34 -3.62
C CYS A 801 -26.47 -13.02 -4.70
N HIS A 802 -25.33 -13.69 -4.65
CA HIS A 802 -24.18 -13.45 -5.51
C HIS A 802 -23.62 -14.78 -6.00
N THR A 803 -23.32 -14.87 -7.29
CA THR A 803 -22.58 -15.98 -7.87
C THR A 803 -21.09 -15.68 -7.82
N PRO A 804 -20.27 -16.48 -7.09
CA PRO A 804 -18.83 -16.25 -7.02
C PRO A 804 -18.18 -16.10 -8.40
N GLY A 805 -17.33 -15.09 -8.55
CA GLY A 805 -16.67 -14.76 -9.81
C GLY A 805 -17.51 -13.91 -10.78
N THR A 806 -18.66 -13.37 -10.35
CA THR A 806 -19.48 -12.44 -11.11
C THR A 806 -19.70 -11.15 -10.33
N THR A 807 -20.05 -10.07 -11.02
CA THR A 807 -20.44 -8.79 -10.42
C THR A 807 -21.96 -8.65 -10.28
N ASP A 808 -22.72 -9.71 -10.55
CA ASP A 808 -24.18 -9.68 -10.57
C ASP A 808 -24.76 -9.46 -9.16
N ARG A 809 -25.73 -8.54 -9.08
CA ARG A 809 -26.50 -8.25 -7.88
C ARG A 809 -27.82 -9.02 -7.94
N GLY A 810 -27.92 -10.02 -7.09
CA GLY A 810 -29.14 -10.79 -6.95
C GLY A 810 -30.17 -10.15 -6.03
N ALA A 811 -31.23 -10.91 -5.72
CA ALA A 811 -32.24 -10.56 -4.73
C ALA A 811 -31.64 -10.41 -3.34
N PHE A 812 -32.32 -9.67 -2.45
CA PHE A 812 -31.94 -9.62 -1.04
C PHE A 812 -32.03 -11.01 -0.41
N CYS A 813 -31.13 -11.28 0.54
CA CYS A 813 -31.06 -12.53 1.27
C CYS A 813 -30.55 -12.31 2.69
N ALA A 814 -30.91 -13.21 3.60
CA ALA A 814 -30.37 -13.30 4.95
C ALA A 814 -29.47 -14.54 5.12
N SER A 815 -29.57 -15.51 4.21
CA SER A 815 -28.76 -16.72 4.21
C SER A 815 -28.65 -17.33 2.79
N ASP A 816 -27.65 -18.18 2.58
CA ASP A 816 -27.44 -18.91 1.32
C ASP A 816 -28.67 -19.72 0.88
N ALA A 817 -29.49 -20.19 1.84
CA ALA A 817 -30.67 -20.97 1.55
C ALA A 817 -31.77 -20.21 0.78
N GLU A 818 -31.73 -18.89 0.81
CA GLU A 818 -32.68 -18.01 0.11
C GLU A 818 -32.26 -17.70 -1.31
N CYS A 819 -31.02 -18.03 -1.68
CA CYS A 819 -30.47 -17.74 -2.99
C CYS A 819 -30.80 -18.84 -4.01
N PRO A 820 -31.06 -18.48 -5.29
CA PRO A 820 -31.28 -19.43 -6.36
C PRO A 820 -30.11 -20.42 -6.47
N GLY A 821 -30.43 -21.73 -6.59
CA GLY A 821 -29.40 -22.77 -6.69
C GLY A 821 -28.74 -23.16 -5.34
N ALA A 822 -29.28 -22.73 -4.21
CA ALA A 822 -28.86 -23.20 -2.91
C ALA A 822 -28.95 -24.73 -2.84
N GLY A 823 -27.81 -25.41 -2.69
CA GLY A 823 -27.73 -26.89 -2.65
C GLY A 823 -27.13 -27.50 -3.92
N ASP A 824 -26.92 -26.77 -5.02
CA ASP A 824 -26.19 -27.24 -6.20
C ASP A 824 -24.74 -26.70 -6.16
N PRO A 825 -23.72 -27.58 -6.01
CA PRO A 825 -22.30 -27.16 -6.00
C PRO A 825 -21.84 -26.49 -7.29
N ALA A 826 -22.56 -26.69 -8.41
CA ALA A 826 -22.21 -26.13 -9.72
C ALA A 826 -22.81 -24.74 -9.95
N SER A 827 -23.86 -24.36 -9.20
CA SER A 827 -24.55 -23.07 -9.35
C SER A 827 -24.46 -22.18 -8.11
N ARG A 828 -23.46 -22.32 -7.27
CA ARG A 828 -23.26 -21.69 -5.96
C ARG A 828 -23.55 -20.19 -5.92
N THR A 829 -24.85 -19.85 -5.87
CA THR A 829 -25.25 -18.50 -5.47
C THR A 829 -25.21 -18.44 -3.94
N GLN A 830 -24.43 -17.53 -3.41
CA GLN A 830 -24.24 -17.33 -1.97
C GLN A 830 -24.87 -16.01 -1.53
N CYS A 831 -25.30 -15.94 -0.30
CA CYS A 831 -25.73 -14.70 0.32
C CYS A 831 -24.49 -13.94 0.81
N ALA A 832 -24.01 -12.99 0.00
CA ALA A 832 -22.89 -12.15 0.36
C ALA A 832 -23.35 -10.90 1.12
N PRO A 833 -22.62 -10.45 2.18
CA PRO A 833 -22.97 -9.23 2.90
C PRO A 833 -22.84 -8.01 2.00
N GLY A 834 -23.83 -7.11 2.04
CA GLY A 834 -23.76 -5.81 1.35
C GLY A 834 -22.77 -4.83 1.98
N ILE A 835 -22.35 -5.09 3.21
CA ILE A 835 -21.33 -4.32 3.92
C ILE A 835 -19.96 -4.82 3.44
N PRO A 836 -19.11 -3.94 2.88
CA PRO A 836 -17.74 -4.29 2.51
C PRO A 836 -16.93 -4.83 3.71
N PRO A 837 -15.90 -5.67 3.47
CA PRO A 837 -14.98 -6.08 4.51
C PRO A 837 -14.35 -4.87 5.22
N LEU A 838 -14.16 -4.97 6.52
CA LEU A 838 -13.51 -3.91 7.29
C LEU A 838 -11.98 -3.93 7.12
N GLY A 839 -11.39 -5.07 6.76
CA GLY A 839 -9.96 -5.23 6.53
C GLY A 839 -9.50 -4.72 5.14
N ASN A 840 -8.25 -5.02 4.80
CA ASN A 840 -7.67 -4.68 3.50
C ASN A 840 -8.02 -5.71 2.41
N ASP A 841 -9.27 -6.09 2.35
CA ASP A 841 -9.82 -7.05 1.41
C ASP A 841 -10.88 -6.38 0.52
N ALA A 842 -10.92 -6.79 -0.76
CA ALA A 842 -11.91 -6.26 -1.68
C ALA A 842 -13.31 -6.83 -1.38
N PRO A 843 -14.36 -6.02 -1.58
CA PRO A 843 -15.73 -6.52 -1.51
C PRO A 843 -15.98 -7.63 -2.54
N VAL A 844 -16.76 -8.66 -2.18
CA VAL A 844 -17.05 -9.79 -3.08
C VAL A 844 -17.94 -9.43 -4.26
N PHE A 845 -18.66 -8.29 -4.18
CA PHE A 845 -19.49 -7.77 -5.27
C PHE A 845 -19.72 -6.26 -5.12
N ASN A 846 -20.07 -5.60 -6.22
CA ASN A 846 -20.46 -4.19 -6.20
C ASN A 846 -21.88 -4.05 -5.64
N ASN A 847 -22.05 -3.53 -4.43
CA ASN A 847 -23.33 -3.34 -3.77
C ASN A 847 -24.15 -2.16 -4.32
N GLY A 848 -23.53 -1.29 -5.16
CA GLY A 848 -24.14 -0.12 -5.76
C GLY A 848 -24.36 1.07 -4.84
N ALA A 849 -23.75 1.08 -3.66
CA ALA A 849 -23.78 2.21 -2.75
C ALA A 849 -23.16 3.44 -3.40
N HIS A 850 -22.05 3.25 -4.10
CA HIS A 850 -21.27 4.30 -4.78
C HIS A 850 -22.11 5.26 -5.63
N GLY A 851 -23.02 4.73 -6.44
CA GLY A 851 -23.88 5.53 -7.32
C GLY A 851 -25.24 5.92 -6.73
N ALA A 852 -25.54 5.55 -5.48
CA ALA A 852 -26.85 5.68 -4.87
C ALA A 852 -26.94 6.79 -3.80
N THR A 853 -25.96 7.67 -3.70
CA THR A 853 -25.97 8.84 -2.80
C THR A 853 -26.97 9.92 -3.23
N ARG A 854 -27.56 9.77 -4.39
CA ARG A 854 -28.48 10.77 -4.98
C ARG A 854 -29.80 10.79 -4.23
N SER A 855 -30.23 11.98 -3.81
CA SER A 855 -31.58 12.25 -3.32
C SER A 855 -31.90 13.72 -3.64
N ASN A 856 -33.14 14.13 -3.48
CA ASN A 856 -33.49 15.54 -3.62
C ASN A 856 -32.74 16.41 -2.62
N GLU A 857 -32.62 15.94 -1.39
CA GLU A 857 -31.93 16.60 -0.28
C GLU A 857 -30.44 16.77 -0.58
N ALA A 858 -29.78 15.73 -1.12
CA ALA A 858 -28.40 15.80 -1.57
C ALA A 858 -28.21 16.86 -2.69
N GLY A 859 -29.15 16.90 -3.65
CA GLY A 859 -29.16 17.93 -4.68
C GLY A 859 -29.33 19.34 -4.13
N GLN A 860 -30.23 19.54 -3.14
CA GLN A 860 -30.42 20.80 -2.45
C GLN A 860 -29.18 21.23 -1.65
N GLN A 861 -28.47 20.30 -1.02
CA GLN A 861 -27.19 20.57 -0.34
C GLN A 861 -26.13 21.09 -1.34
N ILE A 862 -26.01 20.44 -2.49
CA ILE A 862 -25.08 20.86 -3.56
C ILE A 862 -25.45 22.27 -4.04
N GLU A 863 -26.72 22.52 -4.31
CA GLU A 863 -27.23 23.82 -4.76
C GLU A 863 -26.99 24.91 -3.72
N ALA A 864 -27.27 24.66 -2.45
CA ALA A 864 -27.06 25.60 -1.36
C ALA A 864 -25.59 25.96 -1.14
N PHE A 865 -24.69 25.03 -1.43
CA PHE A 865 -23.26 25.19 -1.29
C PHE A 865 -22.58 25.85 -2.50
N LEU A 866 -22.94 25.41 -3.73
CA LEU A 866 -22.34 25.89 -4.99
C LEU A 866 -23.06 27.16 -5.50
N LYS A 867 -22.95 28.25 -4.73
CA LYS A 867 -23.40 29.59 -5.10
C LYS A 867 -22.60 30.63 -4.37
N ASP A 868 -22.61 31.85 -4.85
CA ASP A 868 -22.01 32.99 -4.12
C ASP A 868 -22.61 33.11 -2.71
N GLY A 869 -21.76 33.23 -1.70
CA GLY A 869 -22.17 33.20 -0.29
C GLY A 869 -22.81 31.88 0.15
N GLY A 870 -22.66 30.81 -0.61
CA GLY A 870 -23.24 29.48 -0.31
C GLY A 870 -22.78 28.94 1.04
N GLN A 871 -23.64 28.14 1.67
CA GLN A 871 -23.41 27.56 3.01
C GLN A 871 -23.61 26.06 3.00
N ILE A 872 -23.06 25.42 4.01
CA ILE A 872 -23.40 24.04 4.34
C ILE A 872 -24.81 24.06 4.93
N GLU A 873 -25.73 23.35 4.30
CA GLU A 873 -27.13 23.26 4.70
C GLU A 873 -27.54 21.80 4.92
N GLN A 874 -28.56 21.59 5.74
CA GLN A 874 -29.13 20.27 5.99
C GLN A 874 -30.59 20.22 5.58
N PHE A 875 -30.93 19.43 4.59
CA PHE A 875 -32.30 19.24 4.10
C PHE A 875 -32.90 17.89 4.48
N CYS A 876 -32.09 16.96 4.99
CA CYS A 876 -32.55 15.64 5.39
C CYS A 876 -33.34 15.71 6.72
N ILE A 877 -34.45 14.97 6.80
CA ILE A 877 -35.16 14.74 8.05
C ILE A 877 -34.50 13.55 8.77
N GLY A 878 -33.64 13.85 9.74
CA GLY A 878 -32.76 12.84 10.35
C GLY A 878 -31.46 12.65 9.53
N PRO A 879 -30.68 11.58 9.78
CA PRO A 879 -29.50 11.24 8.97
C PRO A 879 -29.89 11.04 7.51
N CYS A 880 -29.02 11.46 6.60
CA CYS A 880 -29.34 11.48 5.17
C CYS A 880 -29.45 10.08 4.57
N ILE A 881 -30.49 9.84 3.78
CA ILE A 881 -30.72 8.60 3.05
C ILE A 881 -30.65 8.87 1.55
N GLY A 882 -29.92 8.04 0.84
CA GLY A 882 -29.79 8.09 -0.60
C GLY A 882 -30.95 7.40 -1.34
N VAL A 883 -30.72 7.05 -2.60
CA VAL A 883 -31.71 6.30 -3.38
C VAL A 883 -31.87 4.89 -2.83
N PRO A 884 -33.08 4.46 -2.42
CA PRO A 884 -33.27 3.09 -1.92
C PRO A 884 -32.94 2.06 -2.99
N PRO A 885 -32.65 0.81 -2.60
CA PRO A 885 -32.27 -0.27 -3.50
C PRO A 885 -33.34 -0.64 -4.51
#